data_d4956b8487bcda87fcc353ccd300b7c4
#
_entry.id   d4956b8487bcda87fcc353ccd300b7c4
#
_cell.length_a   1.000
_cell.length_b   1.000
_cell.length_c   1.000
_cell.angle_alpha   90.00
_cell.angle_beta   90.00
_cell.angle_gamma   90.00
#
_symmetry.space_group_name_H-M   'P 1'
#
loop_
_entity.id
_entity.type
_entity.pdbx_description
1 polymer ?
#
loop_
_entity_poly.entity_id
_entity_poly.type
_entity_poly.pdbx_seq_one_letter_code
_entity_poly.pdbx_strand_id
1 'polypeptide(L)'
;MGFNLSEWALRNRQIVLFLMILLAVVGALSYTKLGQSEDPPFTFKAMVIKTNWPGATAQEVSRQVTERIEKKLMETGEYERIVSFSRPGESQVTFIARDSMHSAQIPDLWYQVRKKINDIRQTLPPDIQGPFFNDEFGTTFGNIYALTGDGFDYAVLKDYADRIQIQLQRVPDVGKVELLGLQDEKIWIELSNLKLATLGLPLAAVQQALQEQNAVSTAGFFETPSERVQLRVSGNFKTVEEIRNFPIRVGDRTFRIGDVAEIHRGFNDPPAPRMRYMGDDAIGLAVAMRDGGDILVLGKALENEFARLQKNLPAGMELRKVSDQPAAVKTSVGEFVQVLAEALAIVLLVSFFSLGIRTGMVVALAIPLVLAMTFATMYYLGIGLHKISLGALVLALGLLVDDAIIAVEMMAIKMEQGYDRLKAASFAWTSTAFPMLTGTLITAAGFLPIATAQSSTGEYTRSIFQVVTIALLASWVAAVVFVPYLGEKLLPDLAKIHAAKHGAGGPDPYGTPFYQRVRRLVEWCVRRRKTVIVLTLLLFIGSVALFRFVPQQFFPASGRLELMVDLKLTEGASLSNTADQVKRLEGLLKEHAGIENYVAYVGTGSPRFYLPLDQQLPAASFAQFVVLAKTIEERESLRTWLIETLNEQFPDLRSRVTRLENGPPVGYPVQFRVTGEHIEEVRALARKVAAKVRENTRVVNVHLDWEEPSKIVYLNVDQDRARALGVSTANLSKFLQSSLTGSSVSQYREDNELIEILLRGTVHERTELSLLPSLAVPTDNGKSVALSQIATLEYGFEEGIIWHRNRLPTVTIRADIYGKEQPATLVQQILPTLEGVRAELPDGYLLEVGGTVEDSARGQNSVKAGVPLFIVVVLTLLMLQLRSFSRMAMVFLTAPLGLIGVTLFLLVFRQPFGFVAMLGTIALSGMIMRNSVILVDQIEQDIKAGLAPWQAIIEATVRRFRPIVLTALAAVLAMIPLSRSVFFGPMAVAIMGGLIVATALTLLFLPALYAAWFRVKKDVL
;
A
#
# COMPACT_ATOMS: atom_id res chain seq x y z
N MET A 1 -4.74 23.65 -48.96
CA MET A 1 -5.90 23.42 -48.05
C MET A 1 -5.49 22.32 -47.10
N GLY A 2 -5.37 22.58 -45.79
CA GLY A 2 -5.05 21.55 -44.81
C GLY A 2 -6.22 20.55 -44.66
N PHE A 3 -5.94 19.29 -44.38
CA PHE A 3 -6.92 18.24 -44.13
C PHE A 3 -7.86 18.65 -43.00
N ASN A 4 -9.18 18.72 -43.24
CA ASN A 4 -10.18 19.06 -42.23
C ASN A 4 -10.91 17.77 -41.80
N LEU A 5 -10.64 17.32 -40.57
CA LEU A 5 -11.17 16.06 -40.04
C LEU A 5 -12.70 16.13 -39.81
N SER A 6 -13.21 17.29 -39.39
CA SER A 6 -14.66 17.48 -39.23
C SER A 6 -15.37 17.48 -40.56
N GLU A 7 -14.81 18.07 -41.61
CA GLU A 7 -15.38 18.02 -42.98
C GLU A 7 -15.32 16.60 -43.55
N TRP A 8 -14.22 15.89 -43.32
CA TRP A 8 -14.11 14.48 -43.68
C TRP A 8 -15.19 13.62 -42.99
N ALA A 9 -15.41 13.83 -41.70
CA ALA A 9 -16.44 13.14 -40.93
C ALA A 9 -17.86 13.38 -41.50
N LEU A 10 -18.15 14.63 -41.88
CA LEU A 10 -19.46 14.99 -42.48
C LEU A 10 -19.65 14.44 -43.89
N ARG A 11 -18.58 14.29 -44.68
CA ARG A 11 -18.62 13.67 -46.01
C ARG A 11 -18.78 12.14 -45.91
N ASN A 12 -18.21 11.51 -44.89
CA ASN A 12 -18.22 10.05 -44.70
C ASN A 12 -19.17 9.61 -43.58
N ARG A 13 -20.38 10.10 -43.56
CA ARG A 13 -21.39 9.93 -42.49
C ARG A 13 -21.61 8.49 -42.06
N GLN A 14 -21.66 7.55 -43.02
CA GLN A 14 -21.88 6.14 -42.68
C GLN A 14 -20.69 5.50 -41.99
N ILE A 15 -19.47 5.88 -42.38
CA ILE A 15 -18.25 5.42 -41.73
C ILE A 15 -18.20 5.96 -40.28
N VAL A 16 -18.53 7.22 -40.07
CA VAL A 16 -18.56 7.83 -38.73
C VAL A 16 -19.60 7.16 -37.85
N LEU A 17 -20.81 6.92 -38.35
CA LEU A 17 -21.84 6.20 -37.60
C LEU A 17 -21.41 4.77 -37.26
N PHE A 18 -20.81 4.07 -38.21
CA PHE A 18 -20.26 2.73 -37.98
C PHE A 18 -19.18 2.76 -36.90
N LEU A 19 -18.23 3.71 -36.97
CA LEU A 19 -17.17 3.87 -35.94
C LEU A 19 -17.74 4.20 -34.55
N MET A 20 -18.79 5.04 -34.48
CA MET A 20 -19.46 5.34 -33.20
C MET A 20 -20.07 4.09 -32.59
N ILE A 21 -20.81 3.31 -33.38
CA ILE A 21 -21.42 2.07 -32.89
C ILE A 21 -20.34 1.05 -32.53
N LEU A 22 -19.32 0.90 -33.36
CA LEU A 22 -18.21 -0.01 -33.11
C LEU A 22 -17.49 0.34 -31.81
N LEU A 23 -17.12 1.61 -31.60
CA LEU A 23 -16.44 2.07 -30.41
C LEU A 23 -17.32 1.94 -29.15
N ALA A 24 -18.62 2.18 -29.27
CA ALA A 24 -19.54 1.98 -28.15
C ALA A 24 -19.62 0.49 -27.76
N VAL A 25 -19.72 -0.40 -28.73
CA VAL A 25 -19.76 -1.87 -28.50
C VAL A 25 -18.43 -2.36 -27.95
N VAL A 26 -17.31 -2.00 -28.58
CA VAL A 26 -15.97 -2.40 -28.12
C VAL A 26 -15.70 -1.86 -26.72
N GLY A 27 -16.08 -0.60 -26.44
CA GLY A 27 -15.94 -0.01 -25.12
C GLY A 27 -16.76 -0.72 -24.04
N ALA A 28 -18.01 -1.05 -24.34
CA ALA A 28 -18.87 -1.81 -23.42
C ALA A 28 -18.31 -3.23 -23.16
N LEU A 29 -17.85 -3.92 -24.20
CA LEU A 29 -17.20 -5.23 -24.07
C LEU A 29 -15.87 -5.13 -23.29
N SER A 30 -15.09 -4.08 -23.53
CA SER A 30 -13.84 -3.84 -22.81
C SER A 30 -14.11 -3.60 -21.33
N TYR A 31 -15.12 -2.82 -20.97
CA TYR A 31 -15.51 -2.60 -19.58
C TYR A 31 -15.79 -3.91 -18.84
N THR A 32 -16.49 -4.85 -19.47
CA THR A 32 -16.80 -6.16 -18.85
C THR A 32 -15.58 -7.09 -18.74
N LYS A 33 -14.51 -6.82 -19.49
CA LYS A 33 -13.26 -7.61 -19.49
C LYS A 33 -12.12 -6.96 -18.74
N LEU A 34 -12.29 -5.71 -18.30
CA LEU A 34 -11.27 -5.03 -17.48
C LEU A 34 -11.13 -5.74 -16.12
N GLY A 35 -9.92 -6.18 -15.79
CA GLY A 35 -9.62 -6.74 -14.48
C GLY A 35 -9.95 -5.74 -13.38
N GLN A 36 -10.50 -6.24 -12.28
CA GLN A 36 -10.90 -5.43 -11.15
C GLN A 36 -10.03 -5.75 -9.95
N SER A 37 -9.59 -4.70 -9.25
CA SER A 37 -8.83 -4.79 -8.01
C SER A 37 -9.20 -3.62 -7.09
N GLU A 38 -8.86 -3.72 -5.82
CA GLU A 38 -9.10 -2.62 -4.88
C GLU A 38 -8.10 -1.49 -5.10
N ASP A 39 -6.82 -1.84 -5.11
CA ASP A 39 -5.70 -0.93 -5.30
C ASP A 39 -4.99 -1.20 -6.63
N PRO A 40 -4.31 -0.20 -7.20
CA PRO A 40 -3.43 -0.42 -8.33
C PRO A 40 -2.27 -1.33 -7.90
N PRO A 41 -1.80 -2.23 -8.77
CA PRO A 41 -0.62 -3.02 -8.47
C PRO A 41 0.59 -2.09 -8.34
N PHE A 42 1.34 -2.24 -7.26
CA PHE A 42 2.66 -1.65 -7.12
C PHE A 42 3.64 -2.71 -6.61
N THR A 43 4.90 -2.57 -6.99
CA THR A 43 5.92 -3.56 -6.66
C THR A 43 6.45 -3.34 -5.25
N PHE A 44 6.38 -4.36 -4.43
CA PHE A 44 7.01 -4.37 -3.12
C PHE A 44 8.52 -4.62 -3.30
N LYS A 45 9.32 -3.57 -3.14
CA LYS A 45 10.76 -3.57 -3.46
C LYS A 45 11.60 -4.02 -2.25
N ALA A 46 11.15 -5.05 -1.54
CA ALA A 46 11.82 -5.56 -0.35
C ALA A 46 12.10 -7.06 -0.45
N MET A 47 13.31 -7.46 -0.04
CA MET A 47 13.69 -8.87 0.15
C MET A 47 14.12 -9.06 1.60
N VAL A 48 13.61 -10.10 2.24
CA VAL A 48 13.98 -10.49 3.59
C VAL A 48 14.97 -11.65 3.53
N ILE A 49 16.08 -11.51 4.25
CA ILE A 49 17.15 -12.52 4.33
C ILE A 49 17.26 -12.93 5.79
N LYS A 50 16.95 -14.19 6.07
CA LYS A 50 17.01 -14.77 7.41
C LYS A 50 18.18 -15.72 7.53
N THR A 51 18.92 -15.63 8.63
CA THR A 51 20.03 -16.54 8.93
C THR A 51 19.95 -16.92 10.41
N ASN A 52 19.95 -18.22 10.69
CA ASN A 52 19.96 -18.71 12.05
C ASN A 52 21.37 -19.14 12.46
N TRP A 53 21.79 -18.78 13.66
CA TRP A 53 23.04 -19.21 14.26
C TRP A 53 22.79 -19.64 15.71
N PRO A 54 22.32 -20.85 15.94
CA PRO A 54 21.93 -21.33 17.26
C PRO A 54 23.07 -21.21 18.28
N GLY A 55 22.75 -20.71 19.47
CA GLY A 55 23.69 -20.51 20.57
C GLY A 55 24.48 -19.21 20.58
N ALA A 56 24.44 -18.43 19.51
CA ALA A 56 25.09 -17.13 19.46
C ALA A 56 24.25 -16.05 20.16
N THR A 57 24.90 -15.11 20.85
CA THR A 57 24.29 -13.92 21.41
C THR A 57 23.84 -12.93 20.33
N ALA A 58 22.94 -12.02 20.65
CA ALA A 58 22.53 -10.98 19.71
C ALA A 58 23.72 -10.15 19.19
N GLN A 59 24.73 -9.88 20.04
CA GLN A 59 25.93 -9.14 19.65
C GLN A 59 26.82 -9.92 18.70
N GLU A 60 27.02 -11.24 18.93
CA GLU A 60 27.77 -12.11 18.02
C GLU A 60 27.09 -12.22 16.67
N VAL A 61 25.77 -12.45 16.67
CA VAL A 61 24.96 -12.47 15.44
C VAL A 61 25.10 -11.16 14.69
N SER A 62 24.97 -10.02 15.39
CA SER A 62 25.10 -8.69 14.79
C SER A 62 26.46 -8.50 14.13
N ARG A 63 27.57 -8.81 14.81
CA ARG A 63 28.93 -8.52 14.33
C ARG A 63 29.41 -9.52 13.29
N GLN A 64 29.07 -10.81 13.44
CA GLN A 64 29.66 -11.88 12.62
C GLN A 64 28.76 -12.35 11.47
N VAL A 65 27.46 -12.14 11.55
CA VAL A 65 26.49 -12.52 10.52
C VAL A 65 25.87 -11.29 9.88
N THR A 66 25.13 -10.50 10.65
CA THR A 66 24.32 -9.38 10.14
C THR A 66 25.18 -8.34 9.45
N GLU A 67 26.24 -7.86 10.09
CA GLU A 67 27.11 -6.82 9.52
C GLU A 67 27.80 -7.27 8.23
N ARG A 68 28.18 -8.53 8.14
CA ARG A 68 28.81 -9.07 6.90
C ARG A 68 27.82 -9.12 5.76
N ILE A 69 26.58 -9.52 6.03
CA ILE A 69 25.50 -9.52 5.05
C ILE A 69 25.17 -8.10 4.61
N GLU A 70 24.98 -7.18 5.56
CA GLU A 70 24.71 -5.76 5.26
C GLU A 70 25.81 -5.12 4.40
N LYS A 71 27.08 -5.32 4.79
CA LYS A 71 28.23 -4.83 4.03
C LYS A 71 28.20 -5.32 2.60
N LYS A 72 27.88 -6.60 2.39
CA LYS A 72 27.84 -7.19 1.05
C LYS A 72 26.65 -6.69 0.23
N LEU A 73 25.53 -6.46 0.86
CA LEU A 73 24.34 -5.90 0.23
C LEU A 73 24.55 -4.46 -0.22
N MET A 74 25.27 -3.66 0.55
CA MET A 74 25.60 -2.27 0.17
C MET A 74 26.44 -2.19 -1.10
N GLU A 75 27.20 -3.21 -1.42
CA GLU A 75 27.97 -3.29 -2.66
C GLU A 75 27.09 -3.39 -3.93
N THR A 76 25.78 -3.62 -3.81
CA THR A 76 24.86 -3.58 -4.95
C THR A 76 24.70 -2.18 -5.50
N GLY A 77 24.82 -1.15 -4.66
CA GLY A 77 24.56 0.25 -4.98
C GLY A 77 23.10 0.60 -5.26
N GLU A 78 22.21 -0.40 -5.31
CA GLU A 78 20.79 -0.25 -5.69
C GLU A 78 19.83 -0.35 -4.50
N TYR A 79 20.30 -0.03 -3.31
CA TYR A 79 19.44 -0.01 -2.10
C TYR A 79 19.00 1.42 -1.76
N GLU A 80 17.79 1.54 -1.25
CA GLU A 80 17.28 2.75 -0.59
C GLU A 80 17.75 2.76 0.88
N ARG A 81 17.56 1.62 1.54
CA ARG A 81 18.01 1.35 2.90
C ARG A 81 18.09 -0.15 3.16
N ILE A 82 18.96 -0.50 4.08
CA ILE A 82 19.04 -1.85 4.64
C ILE A 82 18.67 -1.73 6.11
N VAL A 83 17.65 -2.47 6.52
CA VAL A 83 17.19 -2.52 7.92
C VAL A 83 17.37 -3.94 8.39
N SER A 84 17.98 -4.11 9.53
CA SER A 84 18.20 -5.45 10.08
C SER A 84 17.96 -5.49 11.57
N PHE A 85 17.71 -6.68 12.06
CA PHE A 85 17.81 -6.96 13.49
C PHE A 85 18.59 -8.24 13.74
N SER A 86 19.22 -8.27 14.90
CA SER A 86 19.93 -9.44 15.43
C SER A 86 19.34 -9.78 16.79
N ARG A 87 18.87 -11.03 16.92
CA ARG A 87 18.43 -11.65 18.18
C ARG A 87 19.39 -12.77 18.56
N PRO A 88 19.36 -13.26 19.80
CA PRO A 88 20.08 -14.50 20.11
C PRO A 88 19.71 -15.62 19.14
N GLY A 89 20.70 -16.13 18.40
CA GLY A 89 20.52 -17.18 17.41
C GLY A 89 19.90 -16.79 16.08
N GLU A 90 19.52 -15.55 15.83
CA GLU A 90 18.81 -15.15 14.60
C GLU A 90 19.29 -13.81 14.06
N SER A 91 19.60 -13.77 12.78
CA SER A 91 19.80 -12.55 11.98
C SER A 91 18.69 -12.41 10.95
N GLN A 92 18.08 -11.23 10.85
CA GLN A 92 17.20 -10.91 9.76
C GLN A 92 17.58 -9.57 9.14
N VAL A 93 17.83 -9.59 7.83
CA VAL A 93 18.19 -8.41 7.06
C VAL A 93 17.11 -8.16 6.01
N THR A 94 16.54 -6.98 6.01
CA THR A 94 15.57 -6.53 5.01
C THR A 94 16.27 -5.56 4.07
N PHE A 95 16.49 -6.01 2.85
CA PHE A 95 17.01 -5.20 1.77
C PHE A 95 15.85 -4.48 1.08
N ILE A 96 15.88 -3.14 1.08
CA ILE A 96 14.88 -2.33 0.40
C ILE A 96 15.57 -1.67 -0.78
N ALA A 97 15.17 -2.06 -2.00
CA ALA A 97 15.71 -1.52 -3.24
C ALA A 97 15.34 -0.05 -3.40
N ARG A 98 16.10 0.67 -4.24
CA ARG A 98 15.82 2.07 -4.57
C ARG A 98 14.41 2.24 -5.07
N ASP A 99 13.72 3.22 -4.54
CA ASP A 99 12.33 3.51 -4.88
C ASP A 99 12.16 3.88 -6.37
N SER A 100 13.23 4.42 -6.99
CA SER A 100 13.28 4.77 -8.42
C SER A 100 13.39 3.59 -9.39
N MET A 101 13.69 2.38 -8.91
CA MET A 101 13.80 1.20 -9.78
C MET A 101 12.45 0.80 -10.35
N HIS A 102 12.44 0.41 -11.62
CA HIS A 102 11.24 -0.13 -12.27
C HIS A 102 10.98 -1.57 -11.87
N SER A 103 9.72 -1.96 -11.81
CA SER A 103 9.28 -3.33 -11.46
C SER A 103 10.00 -4.42 -12.27
N ALA A 104 10.24 -4.17 -13.56
CA ALA A 104 10.93 -5.11 -14.45
C ALA A 104 12.40 -5.39 -14.08
N GLN A 105 13.04 -4.50 -13.32
CA GLN A 105 14.44 -4.63 -12.90
C GLN A 105 14.61 -5.36 -11.57
N ILE A 106 13.54 -5.51 -10.82
CA ILE A 106 13.55 -6.08 -9.46
C ILE A 106 13.98 -7.56 -9.46
N PRO A 107 13.50 -8.44 -10.38
CA PRO A 107 13.96 -9.83 -10.41
C PRO A 107 15.48 -9.97 -10.63
N ASP A 108 16.07 -9.14 -11.50
CA ASP A 108 17.52 -9.14 -11.74
C ASP A 108 18.29 -8.69 -10.50
N LEU A 109 17.76 -7.68 -9.78
CA LEU A 109 18.34 -7.24 -8.51
C LEU A 109 18.29 -8.36 -7.47
N TRP A 110 17.17 -9.09 -7.34
CA TRP A 110 17.04 -10.21 -6.41
C TRP A 110 18.02 -11.33 -6.74
N TYR A 111 18.25 -11.61 -8.01
CA TYR A 111 19.29 -12.55 -8.44
C TYR A 111 20.68 -12.08 -8.00
N GLN A 112 21.01 -10.80 -8.18
CA GLN A 112 22.30 -10.24 -7.76
C GLN A 112 22.47 -10.26 -6.23
N VAL A 113 21.43 -9.97 -5.47
CA VAL A 113 21.44 -10.07 -4.01
C VAL A 113 21.77 -11.50 -3.57
N ARG A 114 21.09 -12.51 -4.14
CA ARG A 114 21.36 -13.92 -3.85
C ARG A 114 22.81 -14.30 -4.20
N LYS A 115 23.28 -13.91 -5.37
CA LYS A 115 24.66 -14.19 -5.81
C LYS A 115 25.67 -13.59 -4.84
N LYS A 116 25.56 -12.32 -4.51
CA LYS A 116 26.50 -11.64 -3.60
C LYS A 116 26.53 -12.24 -2.20
N ILE A 117 25.38 -12.64 -1.67
CA ILE A 117 25.33 -13.30 -0.37
C ILE A 117 25.92 -14.71 -0.43
N ASN A 118 25.68 -15.46 -1.51
CA ASN A 118 26.29 -16.76 -1.69
C ASN A 118 27.83 -16.67 -1.79
N ASP A 119 28.38 -15.62 -2.39
CA ASP A 119 29.83 -15.39 -2.49
C ASP A 119 30.52 -15.30 -1.12
N ILE A 120 29.82 -14.77 -0.10
CA ILE A 120 30.37 -14.63 1.26
C ILE A 120 29.99 -15.78 2.20
N ARG A 121 29.19 -16.76 1.75
CA ARG A 121 28.67 -17.82 2.61
C ARG A 121 29.76 -18.56 3.39
N GLN A 122 30.92 -18.79 2.76
CA GLN A 122 32.05 -19.47 3.40
C GLN A 122 32.77 -18.58 4.44
N THR A 123 32.54 -17.30 4.44
CA THR A 123 33.13 -16.38 5.43
C THR A 123 32.25 -16.24 6.67
N LEU A 124 31.01 -16.71 6.62
CA LEU A 124 30.10 -16.73 7.75
C LEU A 124 30.47 -17.89 8.69
N PRO A 125 30.03 -17.84 9.96
CA PRO A 125 30.28 -18.95 10.89
C PRO A 125 29.82 -20.31 10.34
N PRO A 126 30.55 -21.43 10.60
CA PRO A 126 30.27 -22.71 9.96
C PRO A 126 28.94 -23.34 10.35
N ASP A 127 28.44 -23.05 11.56
CA ASP A 127 27.24 -23.68 12.12
C ASP A 127 25.94 -22.93 11.82
N ILE A 128 25.96 -21.98 10.87
CA ILE A 128 24.76 -21.24 10.49
C ILE A 128 23.81 -22.09 9.62
N GLN A 129 22.53 -21.82 9.79
CA GLN A 129 21.46 -22.31 8.93
C GLN A 129 20.97 -21.17 8.02
N GLY A 130 20.98 -21.38 6.73
CA GLY A 130 20.67 -20.33 5.73
C GLY A 130 21.94 -19.79 5.07
N PRO A 131 21.94 -18.53 4.57
CA PRO A 131 20.83 -17.58 4.49
C PRO A 131 19.62 -18.05 3.69
N PHE A 132 18.42 -17.80 4.21
CA PHE A 132 17.14 -18.04 3.55
C PHE A 132 16.60 -16.72 2.97
N PHE A 133 16.17 -16.76 1.73
CA PHE A 133 15.71 -15.55 1.01
C PHE A 133 14.19 -15.58 0.81
N ASN A 134 13.52 -14.50 1.18
CA ASN A 134 12.11 -14.28 0.91
C ASN A 134 11.97 -13.01 0.06
N ASP A 135 11.80 -13.18 -1.24
CA ASP A 135 11.52 -12.13 -2.23
C ASP A 135 10.02 -12.03 -2.56
N GLU A 136 9.20 -12.90 -1.98
CA GLU A 136 7.74 -12.89 -2.06
C GLU A 136 7.09 -12.15 -0.87
N PHE A 137 7.85 -11.35 -0.15
CA PHE A 137 7.37 -10.60 1.02
C PHE A 137 6.19 -9.67 0.70
N GLY A 138 6.05 -9.26 -0.56
CA GLY A 138 4.95 -8.45 -1.06
C GLY A 138 3.69 -9.21 -1.46
N THR A 139 3.68 -10.54 -1.43
CA THR A 139 2.52 -11.35 -1.83
C THR A 139 1.31 -11.01 -0.99
N THR A 140 0.18 -10.71 -1.66
CA THR A 140 -1.08 -10.36 -0.99
C THR A 140 -2.04 -11.54 -1.03
N PHE A 141 -2.45 -12.00 0.13
CA PHE A 141 -3.42 -13.09 0.32
C PHE A 141 -4.82 -12.49 0.55
N GLY A 142 -5.45 -12.05 -0.53
CA GLY A 142 -6.75 -11.35 -0.46
C GLY A 142 -7.90 -12.21 0.07
N ASN A 143 -7.79 -13.52 -0.03
CA ASN A 143 -8.79 -14.46 0.48
C ASN A 143 -8.16 -15.34 1.53
N ILE A 144 -8.67 -15.27 2.75
CA ILE A 144 -8.22 -16.09 3.87
C ILE A 144 -9.43 -16.84 4.42
N TYR A 145 -9.24 -18.14 4.61
CA TYR A 145 -10.25 -19.02 5.23
C TYR A 145 -9.66 -19.60 6.51
N ALA A 146 -10.51 -19.83 7.51
CA ALA A 146 -10.18 -20.53 8.74
C ALA A 146 -10.87 -21.89 8.73
N LEU A 147 -10.08 -22.96 8.85
CA LEU A 147 -10.59 -24.31 9.10
C LEU A 147 -10.56 -24.55 10.61
N THR A 148 -11.75 -24.71 11.18
CA THR A 148 -11.96 -25.05 12.60
C THR A 148 -12.56 -26.45 12.71
N GLY A 149 -12.36 -27.12 13.84
CA GLY A 149 -12.93 -28.44 14.08
C GLY A 149 -13.23 -28.66 15.55
N ASP A 150 -14.50 -28.81 15.90
CA ASP A 150 -14.91 -29.15 17.24
C ASP A 150 -14.80 -30.68 17.46
N GLY A 151 -14.03 -31.07 18.46
CA GLY A 151 -13.78 -32.46 18.80
C GLY A 151 -12.77 -33.20 17.90
N PHE A 152 -12.12 -32.52 16.99
CA PHE A 152 -11.05 -33.07 16.15
C PHE A 152 -9.64 -32.73 16.66
N ASP A 153 -8.75 -33.72 16.58
CA ASP A 153 -7.33 -33.44 16.83
C ASP A 153 -6.74 -32.54 15.75
N TYR A 154 -5.76 -31.75 16.13
CA TYR A 154 -5.08 -30.79 15.26
C TYR A 154 -4.40 -31.47 14.06
N ALA A 155 -3.87 -32.68 14.22
CA ALA A 155 -3.30 -33.48 13.14
C ALA A 155 -4.34 -33.79 12.05
N VAL A 156 -5.56 -34.16 12.44
CA VAL A 156 -6.65 -34.41 11.50
C VAL A 156 -7.06 -33.13 10.77
N LEU A 157 -7.10 -31.99 11.48
CA LEU A 157 -7.35 -30.69 10.82
C LEU A 157 -6.28 -30.34 9.78
N LYS A 158 -5.01 -30.64 10.08
CA LYS A 158 -3.88 -30.45 9.14
C LYS A 158 -4.07 -31.28 7.87
N ASP A 159 -4.40 -32.56 8.00
CA ASP A 159 -4.65 -33.44 6.84
C ASP A 159 -5.76 -32.90 5.93
N TYR A 160 -6.84 -32.39 6.52
CA TYR A 160 -7.90 -31.77 5.75
C TYR A 160 -7.44 -30.44 5.13
N ALA A 161 -6.67 -29.63 5.85
CA ALA A 161 -6.12 -28.38 5.33
C ALA A 161 -5.19 -28.63 4.13
N ASP A 162 -4.33 -29.63 4.19
CA ASP A 162 -3.44 -30.01 3.07
C ASP A 162 -4.24 -30.47 1.83
N ARG A 163 -5.29 -31.27 2.04
CA ARG A 163 -6.19 -31.69 0.94
C ARG A 163 -6.94 -30.51 0.34
N ILE A 164 -7.43 -29.61 1.16
CA ILE A 164 -8.09 -28.36 0.71
C ILE A 164 -7.10 -27.49 -0.03
N GLN A 165 -5.86 -27.32 0.45
CA GLN A 165 -4.81 -26.56 -0.21
C GLN A 165 -4.59 -27.04 -1.65
N ILE A 166 -4.46 -28.36 -1.85
CA ILE A 166 -4.29 -28.97 -3.19
C ILE A 166 -5.49 -28.66 -4.11
N GLN A 167 -6.70 -28.68 -3.56
CA GLN A 167 -7.90 -28.38 -4.33
C GLN A 167 -7.99 -26.89 -4.68
N LEU A 168 -7.67 -26.00 -3.75
CA LEU A 168 -7.65 -24.55 -3.99
C LEU A 168 -6.58 -24.15 -5.00
N GLN A 169 -5.42 -24.82 -5.03
CA GLN A 169 -4.37 -24.57 -6.03
C GLN A 169 -4.80 -24.88 -7.47
N ARG A 170 -5.84 -25.70 -7.65
CA ARG A 170 -6.41 -26.04 -8.98
C ARG A 170 -7.46 -25.04 -9.46
N VAL A 171 -7.90 -24.12 -8.59
CA VAL A 171 -8.88 -23.11 -8.96
C VAL A 171 -8.23 -22.12 -9.93
N PRO A 172 -8.89 -21.75 -11.05
CA PRO A 172 -8.37 -20.76 -11.98
C PRO A 172 -8.01 -19.45 -11.28
N ASP A 173 -6.94 -18.81 -11.72
CA ASP A 173 -6.38 -17.56 -11.19
C ASP A 173 -5.83 -17.59 -9.76
N VAL A 174 -5.80 -18.75 -9.11
CA VAL A 174 -5.02 -18.95 -7.89
C VAL A 174 -3.52 -18.98 -8.26
N GLY A 175 -2.73 -18.15 -7.61
CA GLY A 175 -1.27 -18.11 -7.73
C GLY A 175 -0.58 -18.94 -6.65
N LYS A 176 -0.96 -18.72 -5.39
CA LYS A 176 -0.36 -19.38 -4.23
C LYS A 176 -1.42 -19.65 -3.16
N VAL A 177 -1.29 -20.79 -2.48
CA VAL A 177 -2.06 -21.09 -1.27
C VAL A 177 -1.09 -21.40 -0.16
N GLU A 178 -1.16 -20.70 0.95
CA GLU A 178 -0.31 -20.88 2.12
C GLU A 178 -1.15 -21.28 3.32
N LEU A 179 -0.65 -22.25 4.09
CA LEU A 179 -1.27 -22.68 5.34
C LEU A 179 -0.71 -21.86 6.50
N LEU A 180 -1.59 -21.35 7.36
CA LEU A 180 -1.24 -20.49 8.49
C LEU A 180 -1.55 -21.19 9.80
N GLY A 181 -0.70 -20.97 10.79
CA GLY A 181 -0.90 -21.49 12.12
C GLY A 181 -0.60 -22.98 12.29
N LEU A 182 0.11 -23.58 11.31
CA LEU A 182 0.48 -24.99 11.37
C LEU A 182 1.34 -25.29 12.58
N GLN A 183 1.04 -26.42 13.23
CA GLN A 183 1.88 -27.02 14.26
C GLN A 183 2.41 -28.33 13.71
N ASP A 184 3.74 -28.44 13.59
CA ASP A 184 4.33 -29.69 13.16
C ASP A 184 4.19 -30.75 14.24
N GLU A 185 3.79 -31.92 13.81
CA GLU A 185 3.69 -33.07 14.69
C GLU A 185 5.07 -33.61 15.05
N LYS A 186 5.23 -34.05 16.30
CA LYS A 186 6.49 -34.56 16.84
C LYS A 186 6.21 -35.81 17.66
N ILE A 187 7.19 -36.71 17.71
CA ILE A 187 7.23 -37.79 18.68
C ILE A 187 8.24 -37.41 19.76
N TRP A 188 7.74 -37.19 20.95
CA TRP A 188 8.53 -36.80 22.08
C TRP A 188 8.94 -38.02 22.88
N ILE A 189 10.25 -38.15 23.17
CA ILE A 189 10.85 -39.12 24.09
C ILE A 189 11.34 -38.31 25.28
N GLU A 190 10.60 -38.30 26.37
CA GLU A 190 10.95 -37.55 27.58
C GLU A 190 11.68 -38.44 28.56
N LEU A 191 12.95 -38.15 28.77
CA LEU A 191 13.85 -38.92 29.60
C LEU A 191 14.15 -38.19 30.92
N SER A 192 14.09 -38.91 32.04
CA SER A 192 14.58 -38.34 33.28
C SER A 192 16.12 -38.46 33.36
N ASN A 193 16.82 -37.36 33.37
CA ASN A 193 18.26 -37.33 33.49
C ASN A 193 18.75 -38.02 34.78
N LEU A 194 17.97 -37.91 35.85
CA LEU A 194 18.27 -38.59 37.14
C LEU A 194 18.15 -40.10 37.00
N LYS A 195 17.13 -40.62 36.30
CA LYS A 195 17.02 -42.09 36.05
C LYS A 195 18.14 -42.58 35.15
N LEU A 196 18.48 -41.83 34.08
CA LEU A 196 19.62 -42.19 33.22
C LEU A 196 20.95 -42.25 33.99
N ALA A 197 21.20 -41.27 34.83
CA ALA A 197 22.39 -41.22 35.71
C ALA A 197 22.42 -42.41 36.67
N THR A 198 21.29 -42.74 37.30
CA THR A 198 21.18 -43.85 38.27
C THR A 198 21.39 -45.19 37.60
N LEU A 199 20.93 -45.35 36.37
CA LEU A 199 21.09 -46.60 35.62
C LEU A 199 22.40 -46.71 34.86
N GLY A 200 23.19 -45.61 34.82
CA GLY A 200 24.46 -45.56 34.07
C GLY A 200 24.27 -45.61 32.58
N LEU A 201 23.14 -45.07 32.08
CA LEU A 201 22.80 -45.03 30.67
C LEU A 201 23.23 -43.69 30.04
N PRO A 202 24.25 -43.63 29.19
CA PRO A 202 24.61 -42.41 28.51
C PRO A 202 23.49 -41.99 27.52
N LEU A 203 23.08 -40.74 27.57
CA LEU A 203 22.08 -40.18 26.65
C LEU A 203 22.49 -40.39 25.18
N ALA A 204 23.78 -40.25 24.88
CA ALA A 204 24.33 -40.47 23.54
C ALA A 204 24.12 -41.89 23.02
N ALA A 205 24.17 -42.89 23.90
CA ALA A 205 23.93 -44.29 23.51
C ALA A 205 22.45 -44.53 23.13
N VAL A 206 21.52 -43.86 23.83
CA VAL A 206 20.10 -43.88 23.49
C VAL A 206 19.87 -43.22 22.12
N GLN A 207 20.47 -42.07 21.89
CA GLN A 207 20.38 -41.35 20.61
C GLN A 207 20.94 -42.20 19.45
N GLN A 208 22.10 -42.75 19.60
CA GLN A 208 22.75 -43.57 18.60
C GLN A 208 21.93 -44.83 18.27
N ALA A 209 21.44 -45.55 19.26
CA ALA A 209 20.64 -46.75 19.06
C ALA A 209 19.35 -46.46 18.26
N LEU A 210 18.66 -45.34 18.57
CA LEU A 210 17.48 -44.91 17.84
C LEU A 210 17.81 -44.49 16.38
N GLN A 211 18.93 -43.82 16.15
CA GLN A 211 19.40 -43.44 14.82
C GLN A 211 19.74 -44.65 13.96
N GLU A 212 20.49 -45.60 14.52
CA GLU A 212 20.89 -46.80 13.80
C GLU A 212 19.70 -47.66 13.42
N GLN A 213 18.73 -47.85 14.32
CA GLN A 213 17.53 -48.62 14.05
C GLN A 213 16.64 -48.03 12.99
N ASN A 214 16.47 -46.74 12.99
CA ASN A 214 15.52 -46.03 12.09
C ASN A 214 16.19 -45.48 10.84
N ALA A 215 17.43 -45.88 10.53
CA ALA A 215 18.17 -45.45 9.37
C ALA A 215 17.57 -46.01 8.06
N VAL A 216 17.44 -45.19 7.06
CA VAL A 216 17.15 -45.62 5.69
C VAL A 216 18.48 -45.76 4.95
N SER A 217 18.92 -46.97 4.78
CA SER A 217 20.18 -47.28 4.11
C SER A 217 19.93 -48.14 2.87
N THR A 218 20.76 -47.96 1.86
CA THR A 218 20.71 -48.85 0.68
C THR A 218 21.22 -50.23 1.01
N ALA A 219 20.44 -51.28 0.72
CA ALA A 219 20.86 -52.65 0.85
C ALA A 219 21.40 -53.26 -0.46
N GLY A 220 21.44 -52.47 -1.55
CA GLY A 220 21.87 -52.94 -2.86
C GLY A 220 20.77 -53.68 -3.63
N PHE A 221 21.21 -54.46 -4.61
CA PHE A 221 20.34 -55.23 -5.47
C PHE A 221 21.05 -56.49 -5.98
N PHE A 222 20.30 -57.50 -6.33
CA PHE A 222 20.77 -58.63 -7.13
C PHE A 222 20.51 -58.36 -8.61
N GLU A 223 21.50 -58.57 -9.44
CA GLU A 223 21.36 -58.48 -10.89
C GLU A 223 21.46 -59.89 -11.48
N THR A 224 20.40 -60.34 -12.03
CA THR A 224 20.32 -61.62 -12.80
C THR A 224 20.36 -61.31 -14.28
N PRO A 225 20.54 -62.29 -15.15
CA PRO A 225 20.53 -62.04 -16.59
C PRO A 225 19.24 -61.40 -17.13
N SER A 226 18.13 -61.55 -16.41
CA SER A 226 16.81 -61.08 -16.84
C SER A 226 16.18 -59.99 -15.95
N GLU A 227 16.63 -59.82 -14.70
CA GLU A 227 15.95 -58.99 -13.73
C GLU A 227 16.91 -58.34 -12.74
N ARG A 228 16.51 -57.16 -12.28
CA ARG A 228 17.18 -56.44 -11.18
C ARG A 228 16.26 -56.46 -9.95
N VAL A 229 16.64 -57.22 -8.95
CA VAL A 229 15.88 -57.41 -7.71
C VAL A 229 16.45 -56.56 -6.62
N GLN A 230 15.65 -55.54 -6.15
CA GLN A 230 16.06 -54.66 -5.07
C GLN A 230 15.99 -55.35 -3.70
N LEU A 231 17.04 -55.18 -2.91
CA LEU A 231 16.99 -55.58 -1.50
C LEU A 231 16.44 -54.48 -0.62
N ARG A 232 15.61 -54.85 0.31
CA ARG A 232 15.05 -53.94 1.29
C ARG A 232 15.27 -54.54 2.69
N VAL A 233 15.84 -53.72 3.59
CA VAL A 233 15.97 -54.05 5.00
C VAL A 233 14.81 -53.39 5.74
N SER A 234 14.03 -54.16 6.46
CA SER A 234 12.99 -53.69 7.36
C SER A 234 13.61 -53.36 8.73
N GLY A 235 12.99 -52.45 9.47
CA GLY A 235 13.46 -52.11 10.82
C GLY A 235 13.12 -50.69 11.26
N ASN A 236 12.60 -49.88 10.31
CA ASN A 236 12.12 -48.54 10.65
C ASN A 236 10.89 -48.64 11.54
N PHE A 237 10.77 -47.71 12.49
CA PHE A 237 9.62 -47.64 13.37
C PHE A 237 8.33 -47.31 12.58
N LYS A 238 7.31 -48.13 12.80
CA LYS A 238 5.97 -47.95 12.19
C LYS A 238 4.91 -47.52 13.17
N THR A 239 5.18 -47.64 14.45
CA THR A 239 4.27 -47.23 15.52
C THR A 239 5.04 -46.64 16.69
N VAL A 240 4.41 -45.77 17.47
CA VAL A 240 4.97 -45.24 18.72
C VAL A 240 5.23 -46.35 19.72
N GLU A 241 4.41 -47.41 19.69
CA GLU A 241 4.56 -48.57 20.56
C GLU A 241 5.83 -49.39 20.23
N GLU A 242 6.26 -49.44 18.96
CA GLU A 242 7.55 -50.03 18.59
C GLU A 242 8.73 -49.26 19.18
N ILE A 243 8.65 -47.92 19.20
CA ILE A 243 9.65 -47.06 19.84
C ILE A 243 9.67 -47.32 21.35
N ARG A 244 8.53 -47.45 22.00
CA ARG A 244 8.40 -47.74 23.44
C ARG A 244 9.02 -49.05 23.83
N ASN A 245 8.78 -50.06 23.02
CA ASN A 245 9.27 -51.40 23.25
C ASN A 245 10.68 -51.68 22.72
N PHE A 246 11.35 -50.68 22.09
CA PHE A 246 12.66 -50.85 21.49
C PHE A 246 13.72 -51.13 22.60
N PRO A 247 14.46 -52.26 22.47
CA PRO A 247 15.51 -52.64 23.45
C PRO A 247 16.80 -51.89 23.19
N ILE A 248 17.32 -51.22 24.21
CA ILE A 248 18.66 -50.59 24.19
C ILE A 248 19.57 -51.45 25.08
N ARG A 249 20.70 -51.88 24.50
CA ARG A 249 21.72 -52.59 25.23
C ARG A 249 22.87 -51.67 25.61
N VAL A 250 23.19 -51.59 26.89
CA VAL A 250 24.35 -50.86 27.40
C VAL A 250 25.14 -51.77 28.32
N GLY A 251 26.32 -52.18 27.87
CA GLY A 251 27.11 -53.24 28.54
C GLY A 251 26.37 -54.56 28.52
N ASP A 252 26.19 -55.17 29.71
CA ASP A 252 25.48 -56.47 29.87
C ASP A 252 23.98 -56.30 30.21
N ARG A 253 23.47 -55.06 30.24
CA ARG A 253 22.07 -54.77 30.55
C ARG A 253 21.29 -54.39 29.35
N THR A 254 20.03 -54.81 29.26
CA THR A 254 19.08 -54.42 28.22
C THR A 254 17.90 -53.76 28.89
N PHE A 255 17.52 -52.57 28.38
CA PHE A 255 16.39 -51.75 28.83
C PHE A 255 15.47 -51.51 27.66
N ARG A 256 14.17 -51.44 27.86
CA ARG A 256 13.27 -50.87 26.86
C ARG A 256 13.24 -49.36 27.03
N ILE A 257 13.06 -48.59 25.95
CA ILE A 257 12.98 -47.15 26.06
C ILE A 257 11.83 -46.73 26.96
N GLY A 258 10.71 -47.41 26.89
CA GLY A 258 9.54 -47.18 27.75
C GLY A 258 9.77 -47.37 29.25
N ASP A 259 10.86 -48.11 29.66
CA ASP A 259 11.19 -48.25 31.07
C ASP A 259 11.86 -46.99 31.65
N VAL A 260 12.49 -46.19 30.81
CA VAL A 260 13.31 -45.01 31.20
C VAL A 260 12.75 -43.71 30.69
N ALA A 261 11.85 -43.73 29.70
CA ALA A 261 11.26 -42.56 29.03
C ALA A 261 9.75 -42.66 28.95
N GLU A 262 9.12 -41.52 28.96
CA GLU A 262 7.74 -41.32 28.52
C GLU A 262 7.73 -40.98 27.03
N ILE A 263 6.94 -41.70 26.24
CA ILE A 263 6.88 -41.52 24.80
C ILE A 263 5.47 -41.17 24.40
N HIS A 264 5.30 -40.00 23.77
CA HIS A 264 4.01 -39.55 23.30
C HIS A 264 4.13 -38.80 21.98
N ARG A 265 3.06 -38.84 21.21
CA ARG A 265 2.87 -38.05 20.01
C ARG A 265 2.31 -36.70 20.42
N GLY A 266 2.82 -35.61 19.89
CA GLY A 266 2.42 -34.25 20.22
C GLY A 266 2.84 -33.28 19.12
N PHE A 267 2.85 -32.00 19.44
CA PHE A 267 3.21 -30.95 18.50
C PHE A 267 4.47 -30.21 18.97
N ASN A 268 4.89 -29.21 18.18
CA ASN A 268 5.98 -28.32 18.55
C ASN A 268 5.82 -27.80 20.00
N ASP A 269 6.88 -27.84 20.79
CA ASP A 269 6.96 -27.30 22.14
C ASP A 269 8.34 -26.64 22.35
N PRO A 270 8.42 -25.28 22.42
CA PRO A 270 7.31 -24.33 22.40
C PRO A 270 6.56 -24.33 21.08
N PRO A 271 5.24 -24.00 21.09
CA PRO A 271 4.41 -23.98 19.90
C PRO A 271 4.95 -23.02 18.83
N ALA A 272 4.72 -23.36 17.56
CA ALA A 272 4.89 -22.41 16.44
C ALA A 272 3.79 -21.33 16.48
N PRO A 273 3.95 -20.22 15.74
CA PRO A 273 2.90 -19.22 15.65
C PRO A 273 1.54 -19.82 15.29
N ARG A 274 0.48 -19.38 15.96
CA ARG A 274 -0.87 -19.94 15.84
C ARG A 274 -1.83 -18.95 15.21
N MET A 275 -2.87 -19.47 14.58
CA MET A 275 -4.04 -18.74 14.15
C MET A 275 -5.25 -19.18 14.97
N ARG A 276 -6.04 -18.20 15.43
CA ARG A 276 -7.28 -18.44 16.16
C ARG A 276 -8.42 -17.64 15.51
N TYR A 277 -9.56 -18.26 15.33
CA TYR A 277 -10.72 -17.64 14.73
C TYR A 277 -11.91 -17.69 15.68
N MET A 278 -12.47 -16.53 16.03
CA MET A 278 -13.62 -16.39 16.95
C MET A 278 -13.44 -17.10 18.29
N GLY A 279 -12.18 -17.23 18.77
CA GLY A 279 -11.85 -17.88 20.04
C GLY A 279 -11.42 -19.34 19.94
N ASP A 280 -11.51 -19.97 18.76
CA ASP A 280 -11.10 -21.35 18.52
C ASP A 280 -9.77 -21.43 17.79
N ASP A 281 -8.97 -22.47 18.03
CA ASP A 281 -7.77 -22.74 17.26
C ASP A 281 -8.16 -23.11 15.83
N ALA A 282 -7.47 -22.54 14.85
CA ALA A 282 -7.78 -22.70 13.45
C ALA A 282 -6.52 -22.86 12.60
N ILE A 283 -6.66 -23.58 11.49
CA ILE A 283 -5.67 -23.57 10.42
C ILE A 283 -6.16 -22.60 9.34
N GLY A 284 -5.35 -21.58 9.03
CA GLY A 284 -5.65 -20.63 7.99
C GLY A 284 -5.25 -21.14 6.61
N LEU A 285 -6.10 -20.92 5.62
CA LEU A 285 -5.79 -21.12 4.21
C LEU A 285 -5.77 -19.75 3.53
N ALA A 286 -4.58 -19.24 3.27
CA ALA A 286 -4.37 -17.93 2.66
C ALA A 286 -4.16 -18.12 1.15
N VAL A 287 -5.05 -17.52 0.35
CA VAL A 287 -5.05 -17.64 -1.12
C VAL A 287 -4.64 -16.32 -1.74
N ALA A 288 -3.55 -16.35 -2.50
CA ALA A 288 -3.07 -15.24 -3.31
C ALA A 288 -3.50 -15.43 -4.77
N MET A 289 -3.89 -14.33 -5.41
CA MET A 289 -4.24 -14.31 -6.83
C MET A 289 -2.97 -14.35 -7.69
N ARG A 290 -3.06 -14.99 -8.85
CA ARG A 290 -2.01 -14.95 -9.86
C ARG A 290 -1.87 -13.53 -10.43
N ASP A 291 -0.65 -13.14 -10.76
CA ASP A 291 -0.37 -11.87 -11.42
C ASP A 291 -1.21 -11.71 -12.70
N GLY A 292 -1.88 -10.56 -12.82
CA GLY A 292 -2.78 -10.26 -13.94
C GLY A 292 -4.15 -10.97 -13.90
N GLY A 293 -4.48 -11.71 -12.83
CA GLY A 293 -5.79 -12.31 -12.62
C GLY A 293 -6.88 -11.26 -12.34
N ASP A 294 -8.14 -11.70 -12.34
CA ASP A 294 -9.30 -10.90 -11.93
C ASP A 294 -9.82 -11.38 -10.59
N ILE A 295 -9.83 -10.48 -9.60
CA ILE A 295 -10.21 -10.83 -8.22
C ILE A 295 -11.68 -11.22 -8.07
N LEU A 296 -12.57 -10.69 -8.90
CA LEU A 296 -13.98 -11.03 -8.86
C LEU A 296 -14.26 -12.39 -9.53
N VAL A 297 -13.53 -12.70 -10.60
CA VAL A 297 -13.58 -14.02 -11.25
C VAL A 297 -13.04 -15.08 -10.30
N LEU A 298 -11.88 -14.80 -9.69
CA LEU A 298 -11.31 -15.66 -8.65
C LEU A 298 -12.27 -15.85 -7.48
N GLY A 299 -12.87 -14.76 -6.99
CA GLY A 299 -13.82 -14.82 -5.87
C GLY A 299 -15.00 -15.74 -6.14
N LYS A 300 -15.59 -15.63 -7.33
CA LYS A 300 -16.71 -16.51 -7.74
C LYS A 300 -16.27 -17.98 -7.88
N ALA A 301 -15.08 -18.21 -8.42
CA ALA A 301 -14.53 -19.56 -8.53
C ALA A 301 -14.25 -20.17 -7.16
N LEU A 302 -13.68 -19.37 -6.24
CA LEU A 302 -13.46 -19.79 -4.83
C LEU A 302 -14.77 -20.02 -4.09
N GLU A 303 -15.81 -19.23 -4.29
CA GLU A 303 -17.13 -19.46 -3.68
C GLU A 303 -17.74 -20.81 -4.11
N ASN A 304 -17.65 -21.12 -5.38
CA ASN A 304 -18.12 -22.41 -5.90
C ASN A 304 -17.34 -23.59 -5.30
N GLU A 305 -16.01 -23.46 -5.24
CA GLU A 305 -15.15 -24.48 -4.65
C GLU A 305 -15.37 -24.60 -3.14
N PHE A 306 -15.50 -23.49 -2.44
CA PHE A 306 -15.82 -23.42 -1.03
C PHE A 306 -17.12 -24.17 -0.69
N ALA A 307 -18.20 -23.93 -1.46
CA ALA A 307 -19.47 -24.61 -1.28
C ALA A 307 -19.37 -26.13 -1.51
N ARG A 308 -18.47 -26.55 -2.41
CA ARG A 308 -18.18 -27.98 -2.66
C ARG A 308 -17.39 -28.59 -1.49
N LEU A 309 -16.36 -27.89 -1.03
CA LEU A 309 -15.49 -28.31 0.08
C LEU A 309 -16.29 -28.47 1.37
N GLN A 310 -17.11 -27.47 1.71
CA GLN A 310 -17.92 -27.50 2.94
C GLN A 310 -18.85 -28.72 3.03
N LYS A 311 -19.39 -29.17 1.89
CA LYS A 311 -20.24 -30.38 1.84
C LYS A 311 -19.47 -31.66 2.07
N ASN A 312 -18.19 -31.67 1.84
CA ASN A 312 -17.32 -32.85 1.96
C ASN A 312 -16.58 -32.91 3.31
N LEU A 313 -16.72 -31.88 4.14
CA LEU A 313 -16.14 -31.87 5.48
C LEU A 313 -16.95 -32.70 6.44
N PRO A 314 -16.31 -33.39 7.40
CA PRO A 314 -17.01 -34.08 8.50
C PRO A 314 -17.86 -33.11 9.31
N ALA A 315 -18.92 -33.65 9.93
CA ALA A 315 -19.70 -32.87 10.88
C ALA A 315 -18.78 -32.41 12.05
N GLY A 316 -18.86 -31.16 12.42
CA GLY A 316 -17.98 -30.54 13.42
C GLY A 316 -16.75 -29.84 12.84
N MET A 317 -16.42 -30.06 11.56
CA MET A 317 -15.44 -29.22 10.85
C MET A 317 -16.14 -28.13 10.05
N GLU A 318 -15.64 -26.91 10.17
CA GLU A 318 -16.17 -25.76 9.46
C GLU A 318 -15.06 -24.98 8.78
N LEU A 319 -15.35 -24.57 7.55
CA LEU A 319 -14.51 -23.65 6.80
C LEU A 319 -15.20 -22.28 6.79
N ARG A 320 -14.56 -21.26 7.35
CA ARG A 320 -15.11 -19.92 7.51
C ARG A 320 -14.25 -18.90 6.74
N LYS A 321 -14.90 -17.88 6.16
CA LYS A 321 -14.18 -16.75 5.56
C LYS A 321 -13.66 -15.82 6.66
N VAL A 322 -12.38 -15.47 6.57
CA VAL A 322 -11.71 -14.50 7.46
C VAL A 322 -11.52 -13.18 6.73
N SER A 323 -10.98 -13.24 5.51
CA SER A 323 -10.80 -12.08 4.63
C SER A 323 -11.40 -12.38 3.26
N ASP A 324 -12.17 -11.44 2.72
CA ASP A 324 -12.90 -11.53 1.45
C ASP A 324 -12.59 -10.29 0.60
N GLN A 325 -11.45 -10.28 -0.06
CA GLN A 325 -11.06 -9.18 -0.94
C GLN A 325 -12.03 -9.00 -2.12
N PRO A 326 -12.59 -10.05 -2.76
CA PRO A 326 -13.62 -9.89 -3.77
C PRO A 326 -14.83 -9.07 -3.31
N ALA A 327 -15.30 -9.29 -2.08
CA ALA A 327 -16.38 -8.50 -1.50
C ALA A 327 -15.98 -7.04 -1.28
N ALA A 328 -14.78 -6.80 -0.75
CA ALA A 328 -14.23 -5.45 -0.56
C ALA A 328 -14.07 -4.72 -1.90
N VAL A 329 -13.56 -5.40 -2.94
CA VAL A 329 -13.42 -4.84 -4.29
C VAL A 329 -14.79 -4.52 -4.88
N LYS A 330 -15.75 -5.42 -4.77
CA LYS A 330 -17.11 -5.21 -5.27
C LYS A 330 -17.78 -4.01 -4.64
N THR A 331 -17.62 -3.83 -3.32
CA THR A 331 -18.14 -2.66 -2.60
C THR A 331 -17.42 -1.39 -3.05
N SER A 332 -16.10 -1.38 -3.06
CA SER A 332 -15.30 -0.21 -3.46
C SER A 332 -15.56 0.20 -4.91
N VAL A 333 -15.54 -0.75 -5.85
CA VAL A 333 -15.84 -0.47 -7.26
C VAL A 333 -17.30 0.00 -7.42
N GLY A 334 -18.24 -0.61 -6.70
CA GLY A 334 -19.66 -0.22 -6.71
C GLY A 334 -19.86 1.22 -6.26
N GLU A 335 -19.23 1.65 -5.18
CA GLU A 335 -19.26 3.04 -4.69
C GLU A 335 -18.74 4.01 -5.74
N PHE A 336 -17.62 3.72 -6.38
CA PHE A 336 -17.06 4.59 -7.42
C PHE A 336 -17.91 4.60 -8.71
N VAL A 337 -18.51 3.47 -9.11
CA VAL A 337 -19.45 3.42 -10.24
C VAL A 337 -20.68 4.28 -9.95
N GLN A 338 -21.19 4.25 -8.72
CA GLN A 338 -22.27 5.13 -8.29
C GLN A 338 -21.84 6.61 -8.37
N VAL A 339 -20.68 6.97 -7.83
CA VAL A 339 -20.11 8.33 -7.91
C VAL A 339 -19.96 8.78 -9.36
N LEU A 340 -19.51 7.89 -10.25
CA LEU A 340 -19.38 8.15 -11.69
C LEU A 340 -20.76 8.40 -12.34
N ALA A 341 -21.76 7.60 -12.00
CA ALA A 341 -23.12 7.77 -12.50
C ALA A 341 -23.76 9.08 -11.99
N GLU A 342 -23.58 9.42 -10.71
CA GLU A 342 -24.03 10.70 -10.15
C GLU A 342 -23.36 11.89 -10.84
N ALA A 343 -22.05 11.85 -11.04
CA ALA A 343 -21.29 12.88 -11.74
C ALA A 343 -21.75 13.02 -13.19
N LEU A 344 -21.98 11.91 -13.89
CA LEU A 344 -22.51 11.89 -15.26
C LEU A 344 -23.90 12.53 -15.31
N ALA A 345 -24.80 12.17 -14.41
CA ALA A 345 -26.14 12.75 -14.35
C ALA A 345 -26.09 14.27 -14.10
N ILE A 346 -25.22 14.74 -13.21
CA ILE A 346 -25.03 16.16 -12.93
C ILE A 346 -24.54 16.90 -14.17
N VAL A 347 -23.53 16.36 -14.84
CA VAL A 347 -22.98 16.96 -16.07
C VAL A 347 -24.03 17.04 -17.17
N LEU A 348 -24.83 15.98 -17.36
CA LEU A 348 -25.94 15.97 -18.32
C LEU A 348 -27.00 17.03 -17.98
N LEU A 349 -27.38 17.13 -16.72
CA LEU A 349 -28.31 18.16 -16.25
C LEU A 349 -27.79 19.58 -16.54
N VAL A 350 -26.55 19.87 -16.18
CA VAL A 350 -25.90 21.15 -16.46
C VAL A 350 -25.92 21.45 -17.96
N SER A 351 -25.58 20.46 -18.79
CA SER A 351 -25.58 20.62 -20.25
C SER A 351 -26.98 20.91 -20.80
N PHE A 352 -28.02 20.21 -20.33
CA PHE A 352 -29.41 20.45 -20.77
C PHE A 352 -29.93 21.81 -20.33
N PHE A 353 -29.68 22.22 -19.09
CA PHE A 353 -30.14 23.52 -18.60
C PHE A 353 -29.41 24.69 -19.25
N SER A 354 -28.12 24.55 -19.52
CA SER A 354 -27.29 25.64 -19.99
C SER A 354 -27.32 25.82 -21.51
N LEU A 355 -27.35 24.70 -22.26
CA LEU A 355 -27.28 24.72 -23.73
C LEU A 355 -28.64 24.49 -24.40
N GLY A 356 -29.66 24.09 -23.63
CA GLY A 356 -30.95 23.66 -24.14
C GLY A 356 -30.97 22.19 -24.57
N ILE A 357 -32.19 21.64 -24.73
CA ILE A 357 -32.39 20.18 -24.88
C ILE A 357 -31.65 19.58 -26.09
N ARG A 358 -31.72 20.23 -27.27
CA ARG A 358 -31.14 19.67 -28.47
C ARG A 358 -29.61 19.77 -28.52
N THR A 359 -29.09 20.88 -28.10
CA THR A 359 -27.63 21.12 -28.02
C THR A 359 -27.02 20.25 -26.90
N GLY A 360 -27.71 20.18 -25.76
CA GLY A 360 -27.35 19.31 -24.65
C GLY A 360 -27.38 17.81 -25.01
N MET A 361 -28.29 17.38 -25.91
CA MET A 361 -28.35 16.00 -26.38
C MET A 361 -27.10 15.59 -27.16
N VAL A 362 -26.49 16.49 -27.92
CA VAL A 362 -25.24 16.19 -28.64
C VAL A 362 -24.12 15.91 -27.62
N VAL A 363 -24.01 16.73 -26.61
CA VAL A 363 -23.04 16.55 -25.52
C VAL A 363 -23.34 15.26 -24.74
N ALA A 364 -24.63 15.02 -24.46
CA ALA A 364 -25.08 13.83 -23.75
C ALA A 364 -24.75 12.50 -24.46
N LEU A 365 -24.75 12.49 -25.79
CA LEU A 365 -24.32 11.32 -26.58
C LEU A 365 -22.81 11.21 -26.72
N ALA A 366 -22.10 12.33 -26.72
CA ALA A 366 -20.64 12.33 -26.83
C ALA A 366 -19.94 11.76 -25.57
N ILE A 367 -20.46 12.03 -24.36
CA ILE A 367 -19.81 11.63 -23.11
C ILE A 367 -19.73 10.09 -22.97
N PRO A 368 -20.80 9.29 -23.11
CA PRO A 368 -20.72 7.84 -23.05
C PRO A 368 -19.80 7.27 -24.13
N LEU A 369 -19.75 7.89 -25.32
CA LEU A 369 -18.83 7.48 -26.37
C LEU A 369 -17.37 7.69 -25.99
N VAL A 370 -17.04 8.83 -25.39
CA VAL A 370 -15.68 9.10 -24.86
C VAL A 370 -15.31 8.10 -23.77
N LEU A 371 -16.22 7.80 -22.85
CA LEU A 371 -16.00 6.77 -21.82
C LEU A 371 -15.76 5.39 -22.45
N ALA A 372 -16.54 5.02 -23.47
CA ALA A 372 -16.36 3.76 -24.20
C ALA A 372 -14.98 3.69 -24.88
N MET A 373 -14.53 4.77 -25.51
CA MET A 373 -13.18 4.89 -26.09
C MET A 373 -12.10 4.77 -25.00
N THR A 374 -12.34 5.37 -23.85
CA THR A 374 -11.41 5.31 -22.70
C THR A 374 -11.31 3.89 -22.17
N PHE A 375 -12.41 3.18 -21.96
CA PHE A 375 -12.40 1.78 -21.52
C PHE A 375 -11.73 0.85 -22.52
N ALA A 376 -11.98 1.05 -23.82
CA ALA A 376 -11.32 0.28 -24.88
C ALA A 376 -9.79 0.47 -24.84
N THR A 377 -9.34 1.72 -24.67
CA THR A 377 -7.92 2.04 -24.59
C THR A 377 -7.29 1.52 -23.29
N MET A 378 -7.99 1.63 -22.15
CA MET A 378 -7.55 1.07 -20.88
C MET A 378 -7.35 -0.44 -20.98
N TYR A 379 -8.31 -1.15 -21.59
CA TYR A 379 -8.22 -2.59 -21.80
C TYR A 379 -7.00 -2.97 -22.66
N TYR A 380 -6.78 -2.24 -23.74
CA TYR A 380 -5.63 -2.48 -24.62
C TYR A 380 -4.28 -2.24 -23.92
N LEU A 381 -4.22 -1.23 -23.04
CA LEU A 381 -3.01 -0.88 -22.28
C LEU A 381 -2.85 -1.67 -20.97
N GLY A 382 -3.80 -2.56 -20.64
CA GLY A 382 -3.74 -3.36 -19.40
C GLY A 382 -3.99 -2.55 -18.12
N ILE A 383 -4.72 -1.43 -18.20
CA ILE A 383 -5.06 -0.60 -17.04
C ILE A 383 -6.39 -1.09 -16.47
N GLY A 384 -6.34 -1.74 -15.28
CA GLY A 384 -7.52 -2.28 -14.61
C GLY A 384 -8.43 -1.22 -13.96
N LEU A 385 -9.60 -1.68 -13.52
CA LEU A 385 -10.53 -0.90 -12.70
C LEU A 385 -10.18 -1.07 -11.22
N HIS A 386 -9.76 -0.02 -10.60
CA HIS A 386 -9.46 0.07 -9.18
C HIS A 386 -9.78 1.47 -8.66
N LYS A 387 -9.80 1.68 -7.36
CA LYS A 387 -10.20 2.98 -6.77
C LYS A 387 -9.48 4.17 -7.39
N ILE A 388 -8.20 4.05 -7.76
CA ILE A 388 -7.44 5.14 -8.36
C ILE A 388 -7.86 5.43 -9.81
N SER A 389 -8.00 4.39 -10.65
CA SER A 389 -8.43 4.55 -12.05
C SER A 389 -9.88 5.04 -12.16
N LEU A 390 -10.77 4.55 -11.29
CA LEU A 390 -12.16 4.98 -11.23
C LEU A 390 -12.29 6.42 -10.74
N GLY A 391 -11.54 6.80 -9.70
CA GLY A 391 -11.45 8.20 -9.27
C GLY A 391 -10.92 9.13 -10.36
N ALA A 392 -9.94 8.66 -11.14
CA ALA A 392 -9.42 9.38 -12.30
C ALA A 392 -10.45 9.53 -13.42
N LEU A 393 -11.33 8.53 -13.64
CA LEU A 393 -12.45 8.63 -14.59
C LEU A 393 -13.47 9.68 -14.15
N VAL A 394 -13.82 9.72 -12.86
CA VAL A 394 -14.73 10.75 -12.33
C VAL A 394 -14.12 12.14 -12.49
N LEU A 395 -12.82 12.28 -12.18
CA LEU A 395 -12.07 13.51 -12.40
C LEU A 395 -12.10 13.92 -13.88
N ALA A 396 -11.80 12.99 -14.78
CA ALA A 396 -11.80 13.21 -16.21
C ALA A 396 -13.19 13.62 -16.72
N LEU A 397 -14.26 13.02 -16.18
CA LEU A 397 -15.64 13.31 -16.60
C LEU A 397 -15.96 14.80 -16.51
N GLY A 398 -15.54 15.47 -15.44
CA GLY A 398 -15.69 16.91 -15.30
C GLY A 398 -14.91 17.72 -16.34
N LEU A 399 -13.85 17.15 -16.89
CA LEU A 399 -12.94 17.81 -17.83
C LEU A 399 -13.24 17.51 -19.30
N LEU A 400 -13.83 16.34 -19.61
CA LEU A 400 -14.06 15.94 -21.01
C LEU A 400 -15.24 16.66 -21.67
N VAL A 401 -16.08 17.27 -20.88
CA VAL A 401 -17.26 17.98 -21.43
C VAL A 401 -16.87 19.26 -22.15
N ASP A 402 -15.74 19.84 -21.80
CA ASP A 402 -15.26 21.12 -22.30
C ASP A 402 -15.13 21.15 -23.82
N ASP A 403 -14.46 20.16 -24.41
CA ASP A 403 -14.22 20.11 -25.86
C ASP A 403 -15.53 19.96 -26.64
N ALA A 404 -16.44 19.09 -26.15
CA ALA A 404 -17.74 18.90 -26.75
C ALA A 404 -18.62 20.16 -26.66
N ILE A 405 -18.64 20.85 -25.50
CA ILE A 405 -19.39 22.11 -25.33
C ILE A 405 -18.87 23.17 -26.29
N ILE A 406 -17.55 23.38 -26.35
CA ILE A 406 -16.94 24.39 -27.24
C ILE A 406 -17.28 24.12 -28.70
N ALA A 407 -17.17 22.87 -29.14
CA ALA A 407 -17.46 22.47 -30.51
C ALA A 407 -18.95 22.71 -30.88
N VAL A 408 -19.87 22.25 -30.02
CA VAL A 408 -21.32 22.40 -30.26
C VAL A 408 -21.75 23.88 -30.20
N GLU A 409 -21.23 24.64 -29.23
CA GLU A 409 -21.58 26.06 -29.08
C GLU A 409 -21.09 26.88 -30.27
N MET A 410 -19.86 26.66 -30.74
CA MET A 410 -19.32 27.32 -31.90
C MET A 410 -20.12 26.97 -33.16
N MET A 411 -20.55 25.72 -33.32
CA MET A 411 -21.41 25.28 -34.40
C MET A 411 -22.78 25.99 -34.34
N ALA A 412 -23.38 26.06 -33.13
CA ALA A 412 -24.67 26.72 -32.92
C ALA A 412 -24.61 28.22 -33.26
N ILE A 413 -23.57 28.92 -32.78
CA ILE A 413 -23.37 30.35 -33.07
C ILE A 413 -23.23 30.62 -34.58
N LYS A 414 -22.48 29.76 -35.29
CA LYS A 414 -22.34 29.91 -36.76
C LYS A 414 -23.63 29.65 -37.53
N MET A 415 -24.43 28.70 -37.04
CA MET A 415 -25.78 28.46 -37.61
C MET A 415 -26.70 29.65 -37.33
N GLU A 416 -26.66 30.27 -36.18
CA GLU A 416 -27.40 31.50 -35.85
C GLU A 416 -26.97 32.66 -36.75
N GLN A 417 -25.70 32.73 -37.15
CA GLN A 417 -25.16 33.71 -38.10
C GLN A 417 -25.54 33.43 -39.57
N GLY A 418 -26.38 32.45 -39.85
CA GLY A 418 -26.88 32.09 -41.17
C GLY A 418 -25.97 31.12 -41.98
N TYR A 419 -24.97 30.55 -41.42
CA TYR A 419 -24.16 29.52 -42.09
C TYR A 419 -24.94 28.22 -42.21
N ASP A 420 -24.78 27.53 -43.35
CA ASP A 420 -25.30 26.19 -43.52
C ASP A 420 -24.70 25.22 -42.48
N ARG A 421 -25.47 24.19 -42.12
CA ARG A 421 -25.07 23.20 -41.08
C ARG A 421 -23.70 22.58 -41.34
N LEU A 422 -23.45 22.21 -42.59
CA LEU A 422 -22.22 21.59 -43.03
C LEU A 422 -21.03 22.56 -42.89
N LYS A 423 -21.21 23.80 -43.29
CA LYS A 423 -20.21 24.86 -43.19
C LYS A 423 -19.95 25.24 -41.72
N ALA A 424 -21.02 25.32 -40.91
CA ALA A 424 -20.90 25.61 -39.48
C ALA A 424 -20.11 24.55 -38.72
N ALA A 425 -20.36 23.26 -39.01
CA ALA A 425 -19.63 22.15 -38.44
C ALA A 425 -18.16 22.08 -38.93
N SER A 426 -17.91 22.35 -40.21
CA SER A 426 -16.55 22.42 -40.77
C SER A 426 -15.73 23.61 -40.15
N PHE A 427 -16.43 24.71 -39.87
CA PHE A 427 -15.82 25.89 -39.25
C PHE A 427 -15.34 25.62 -37.81
N ALA A 428 -16.01 24.72 -37.09
CA ALA A 428 -15.56 24.31 -35.75
C ALA A 428 -14.14 23.75 -35.77
N TRP A 429 -13.77 22.99 -36.83
CA TRP A 429 -12.39 22.54 -36.98
C TRP A 429 -11.39 23.67 -37.17
N THR A 430 -11.66 24.56 -38.14
CA THR A 430 -10.70 25.57 -38.55
C THR A 430 -10.44 26.63 -37.46
N SER A 431 -11.41 26.87 -36.58
CA SER A 431 -11.32 27.89 -35.56
C SER A 431 -10.93 27.36 -34.15
N THR A 432 -11.30 26.13 -33.84
CA THR A 432 -11.20 25.67 -32.45
C THR A 432 -10.42 24.38 -32.24
N ALA A 433 -10.26 23.52 -33.26
CA ALA A 433 -9.66 22.21 -33.07
C ALA A 433 -8.21 22.26 -32.53
N PHE A 434 -7.38 23.17 -33.05
CA PHE A 434 -5.99 23.29 -32.63
C PHE A 434 -5.86 23.95 -31.22
N PRO A 435 -6.53 25.07 -30.92
CA PRO A 435 -6.57 25.61 -29.57
C PRO A 435 -7.12 24.63 -28.53
N MET A 436 -8.13 23.84 -28.87
CA MET A 436 -8.67 22.78 -27.99
C MET A 436 -7.64 21.70 -27.74
N LEU A 437 -6.95 21.19 -28.78
CA LEU A 437 -5.90 20.18 -28.63
C LEU A 437 -4.78 20.68 -27.72
N THR A 438 -4.29 21.89 -27.97
CA THR A 438 -3.24 22.49 -27.14
C THR A 438 -3.69 22.64 -25.71
N GLY A 439 -4.90 23.10 -25.46
CA GLY A 439 -5.48 23.22 -24.12
C GLY A 439 -5.64 21.85 -23.43
N THR A 440 -6.08 20.84 -24.17
CA THR A 440 -6.19 19.47 -23.70
C THR A 440 -4.84 18.87 -23.33
N LEU A 441 -3.81 19.08 -24.17
CA LEU A 441 -2.45 18.64 -23.89
C LEU A 441 -1.83 19.38 -22.69
N ILE A 442 -2.11 20.66 -22.51
CA ILE A 442 -1.66 21.44 -21.34
C ILE A 442 -2.32 20.88 -20.06
N THR A 443 -3.61 20.55 -20.13
CA THR A 443 -4.31 19.94 -19.00
C THR A 443 -3.75 18.57 -18.67
N ALA A 444 -3.52 17.72 -19.67
CA ALA A 444 -2.88 16.42 -19.50
C ALA A 444 -1.44 16.54 -18.95
N ALA A 445 -0.68 17.53 -19.43
CA ALA A 445 0.66 17.84 -18.94
C ALA A 445 0.66 18.24 -17.45
N GLY A 446 -0.43 18.81 -16.93
CA GLY A 446 -0.59 19.08 -15.49
C GLY A 446 -0.51 17.81 -14.62
N PHE A 447 -0.81 16.64 -15.18
CA PHE A 447 -0.66 15.34 -14.51
C PHE A 447 0.69 14.66 -14.79
N LEU A 448 1.55 15.21 -15.65
CA LEU A 448 2.83 14.63 -16.06
C LEU A 448 3.81 14.40 -14.88
N PRO A 449 3.91 15.27 -13.86
CA PRO A 449 4.74 15.00 -12.69
C PRO A 449 4.41 13.72 -11.96
N ILE A 450 3.15 13.28 -12.01
CA ILE A 450 2.71 11.99 -11.44
C ILE A 450 3.25 10.83 -12.27
N ALA A 451 3.17 10.95 -13.60
CA ALA A 451 3.63 9.90 -14.51
C ALA A 451 5.14 9.65 -14.41
N THR A 452 5.90 10.71 -14.12
CA THR A 452 7.36 10.68 -14.04
C THR A 452 7.88 10.48 -12.63
N ALA A 453 7.00 10.44 -11.63
CA ALA A 453 7.38 10.21 -10.24
C ALA A 453 7.96 8.79 -10.06
N GLN A 454 9.24 8.73 -9.72
CA GLN A 454 9.97 7.49 -9.50
C GLN A 454 9.93 7.14 -8.01
N SER A 455 8.78 6.65 -7.57
CA SER A 455 8.55 6.21 -6.19
C SER A 455 7.39 5.23 -6.13
N SER A 456 7.30 4.44 -5.06
CA SER A 456 6.15 3.56 -4.79
C SER A 456 4.83 4.34 -4.75
N THR A 457 4.87 5.57 -4.22
CA THR A 457 3.73 6.50 -4.25
C THR A 457 3.38 6.93 -5.69
N GLY A 458 4.41 7.16 -6.53
CA GLY A 458 4.23 7.47 -7.96
C GLY A 458 3.66 6.29 -8.73
N GLU A 459 4.11 5.06 -8.48
CA GLU A 459 3.55 3.84 -9.07
C GLU A 459 2.07 3.68 -8.69
N TYR A 460 1.74 3.86 -7.43
CA TYR A 460 0.37 3.78 -6.91
C TYR A 460 -0.58 4.80 -7.55
N THR A 461 -0.11 6.01 -7.87
CA THR A 461 -0.95 7.08 -8.41
C THR A 461 -0.84 7.26 -9.93
N ARG A 462 0.06 6.54 -10.60
CA ARG A 462 0.35 6.67 -12.05
C ARG A 462 -0.89 6.56 -12.93
N SER A 463 -1.84 5.70 -12.58
CA SER A 463 -3.08 5.52 -13.33
C SER A 463 -3.94 6.78 -13.40
N ILE A 464 -3.78 7.76 -12.49
CA ILE A 464 -4.44 9.07 -12.60
C ILE A 464 -4.04 9.76 -13.90
N PHE A 465 -2.72 9.87 -14.14
CA PHE A 465 -2.23 10.47 -15.39
C PHE A 465 -2.68 9.70 -16.62
N GLN A 466 -2.53 8.37 -16.59
CA GLN A 466 -2.86 7.52 -17.75
C GLN A 466 -4.33 7.65 -18.13
N VAL A 467 -5.23 7.45 -17.18
CA VAL A 467 -6.67 7.46 -17.43
C VAL A 467 -7.18 8.86 -17.82
N VAL A 468 -6.74 9.90 -17.11
CA VAL A 468 -7.15 11.27 -17.43
C VAL A 468 -6.64 11.67 -18.83
N THR A 469 -5.38 11.36 -19.16
CA THR A 469 -4.81 11.69 -20.48
C THR A 469 -5.54 10.96 -21.61
N ILE A 470 -5.83 9.65 -21.45
CA ILE A 470 -6.59 8.87 -22.41
C ILE A 470 -7.98 9.47 -22.61
N ALA A 471 -8.68 9.77 -21.53
CA ALA A 471 -10.02 10.34 -21.58
C ALA A 471 -10.05 11.72 -22.25
N LEU A 472 -9.10 12.59 -21.92
CA LEU A 472 -8.98 13.92 -22.53
C LEU A 472 -8.67 13.84 -24.03
N LEU A 473 -7.75 12.99 -24.46
CA LEU A 473 -7.44 12.81 -25.88
C LEU A 473 -8.62 12.19 -26.63
N ALA A 474 -9.31 11.22 -26.03
CA ALA A 474 -10.54 10.64 -26.58
C ALA A 474 -11.64 11.70 -26.72
N SER A 475 -11.77 12.62 -25.73
CA SER A 475 -12.71 13.74 -25.79
C SER A 475 -12.43 14.67 -26.97
N TRP A 476 -11.15 15.03 -27.17
CA TRP A 476 -10.77 15.87 -28.29
C TRP A 476 -11.11 15.19 -29.64
N VAL A 477 -10.80 13.91 -29.80
CA VAL A 477 -11.17 13.12 -31.00
C VAL A 477 -12.69 13.14 -31.18
N ALA A 478 -13.46 12.90 -30.13
CA ALA A 478 -14.90 12.93 -30.18
C ALA A 478 -15.44 14.32 -30.59
N ALA A 479 -14.85 15.38 -30.05
CA ALA A 479 -15.25 16.76 -30.34
C ALA A 479 -15.01 17.18 -31.81
N VAL A 480 -13.97 16.66 -32.45
CA VAL A 480 -13.66 17.01 -33.86
C VAL A 480 -14.27 16.07 -34.89
N VAL A 481 -14.60 14.83 -34.54
CA VAL A 481 -15.14 13.81 -35.47
C VAL A 481 -16.64 13.58 -35.24
N PHE A 482 -17.02 13.27 -33.99
CA PHE A 482 -18.37 12.78 -33.68
C PHE A 482 -19.35 13.91 -33.36
N VAL A 483 -18.92 14.92 -32.65
CA VAL A 483 -19.77 16.07 -32.27
C VAL A 483 -20.23 16.86 -33.49
N PRO A 484 -19.40 17.17 -34.51
CA PRO A 484 -19.89 17.80 -35.75
C PRO A 484 -20.96 16.96 -36.48
N TYR A 485 -20.78 15.65 -36.56
CA TYR A 485 -21.74 14.76 -37.14
C TYR A 485 -23.08 14.70 -36.39
N LEU A 486 -23.02 14.58 -35.05
CA LEU A 486 -24.20 14.60 -34.17
C LEU A 486 -24.89 15.97 -34.22
N GLY A 487 -24.13 17.05 -34.24
CA GLY A 487 -24.64 18.42 -34.32
C GLY A 487 -25.35 18.69 -35.63
N GLU A 488 -24.83 18.23 -36.80
CA GLU A 488 -25.49 18.36 -38.08
C GLU A 488 -26.86 17.65 -38.09
N LYS A 489 -26.97 16.50 -37.40
CA LYS A 489 -28.24 15.73 -37.38
C LYS A 489 -29.23 16.22 -36.33
N LEU A 490 -28.80 16.61 -35.16
CA LEU A 490 -29.66 16.86 -34.00
C LEU A 490 -29.99 18.33 -33.80
N LEU A 491 -29.11 19.25 -34.21
CA LEU A 491 -29.40 20.67 -34.08
C LEU A 491 -30.51 21.12 -35.01
N PRO A 492 -31.47 21.96 -34.54
CA PRO A 492 -32.50 22.52 -35.38
C PRO A 492 -31.88 23.51 -36.38
N ASP A 493 -32.66 23.89 -37.39
CA ASP A 493 -32.28 24.95 -38.32
C ASP A 493 -32.41 26.32 -37.60
N LEU A 494 -31.35 26.65 -36.82
CA LEU A 494 -31.34 27.84 -35.95
C LEU A 494 -31.49 29.12 -36.77
N ALA A 495 -30.98 29.13 -38.02
CA ALA A 495 -31.13 30.26 -38.92
C ALA A 495 -32.61 30.54 -39.26
N LYS A 496 -33.42 29.51 -39.51
CA LYS A 496 -34.87 29.65 -39.81
C LYS A 496 -35.65 30.07 -38.54
N ILE A 497 -35.28 29.50 -37.37
CA ILE A 497 -35.96 29.81 -36.11
C ILE A 497 -35.65 31.24 -35.70
N HIS A 498 -34.43 31.69 -35.89
CA HIS A 498 -33.99 33.05 -35.57
C HIS A 498 -34.63 34.07 -36.51
N ALA A 499 -34.64 33.78 -37.82
CA ALA A 499 -35.33 34.63 -38.82
C ALA A 499 -36.85 34.70 -38.56
N ALA A 500 -37.49 33.62 -38.15
CA ALA A 500 -38.92 33.59 -37.81
C ALA A 500 -39.28 34.35 -36.54
N LYS A 501 -38.36 34.46 -35.54
CA LYS A 501 -38.60 35.15 -34.28
C LYS A 501 -38.23 36.64 -34.31
N HIS A 502 -37.24 37.06 -35.11
CA HIS A 502 -36.60 38.35 -35.01
C HIS A 502 -36.42 39.11 -36.34
N GLY A 503 -36.85 38.58 -37.49
CA GLY A 503 -36.63 39.18 -38.82
C GLY A 503 -35.17 39.12 -39.30
N ALA A 504 -34.88 39.55 -40.52
CA ALA A 504 -33.56 39.60 -41.13
C ALA A 504 -32.69 40.74 -40.57
N GLY A 505 -32.42 40.75 -39.32
CA GLY A 505 -31.65 41.79 -38.58
C GLY A 505 -31.78 41.65 -37.09
N GLY A 506 -31.95 40.44 -36.58
CA GLY A 506 -32.14 40.17 -35.15
C GLY A 506 -31.04 40.74 -34.26
N PRO A 507 -31.33 41.04 -32.97
CA PRO A 507 -30.37 41.57 -32.00
C PRO A 507 -29.18 40.64 -31.79
N ASP A 508 -28.00 41.23 -31.66
CA ASP A 508 -26.77 40.55 -31.30
C ASP A 508 -27.03 39.60 -30.11
N PRO A 509 -26.71 38.29 -30.18
CA PRO A 509 -26.85 37.34 -29.09
C PRO A 509 -26.25 37.84 -27.77
N TYR A 510 -25.25 38.70 -27.84
CA TYR A 510 -24.53 39.30 -26.72
C TYR A 510 -25.09 40.69 -26.30
N GLY A 511 -26.20 41.14 -26.88
CA GLY A 511 -26.86 42.39 -26.58
C GLY A 511 -27.80 42.36 -25.38
N THR A 512 -28.00 41.22 -24.70
CA THR A 512 -28.93 41.09 -23.58
C THR A 512 -28.47 41.90 -22.34
N PRO A 513 -29.41 42.33 -21.45
CA PRO A 513 -29.09 43.09 -20.24
C PRO A 513 -28.04 42.42 -19.35
N PHE A 514 -28.00 41.08 -19.36
CA PHE A 514 -26.99 40.28 -18.62
C PHE A 514 -25.59 40.49 -19.23
N TYR A 515 -25.41 40.30 -20.52
CA TYR A 515 -24.13 40.51 -21.18
C TYR A 515 -23.67 41.97 -21.14
N GLN A 516 -24.56 42.92 -21.12
CA GLN A 516 -24.23 44.33 -20.91
C GLN A 516 -23.67 44.60 -19.50
N ARG A 517 -24.16 43.87 -18.47
CA ARG A 517 -23.60 43.96 -17.13
C ARG A 517 -22.18 43.34 -17.09
N VAL A 518 -22.01 42.18 -17.73
CA VAL A 518 -20.69 41.52 -17.85
C VAL A 518 -19.71 42.46 -18.58
N ARG A 519 -20.12 43.02 -19.71
CA ARG A 519 -19.30 43.98 -20.48
C ARG A 519 -18.87 45.15 -19.60
N ARG A 520 -19.78 45.76 -18.85
CA ARG A 520 -19.46 46.85 -17.93
C ARG A 520 -18.48 46.43 -16.84
N LEU A 521 -18.63 45.23 -16.29
CA LEU A 521 -17.71 44.70 -15.28
C LEU A 521 -16.33 44.50 -15.84
N VAL A 522 -16.24 43.87 -17.00
CA VAL A 522 -14.93 43.66 -17.67
C VAL A 522 -14.28 44.99 -18.03
N GLU A 523 -15.06 45.92 -18.60
CA GLU A 523 -14.54 47.26 -18.91
C GLU A 523 -14.06 48.02 -17.67
N TRP A 524 -14.76 47.89 -16.54
CA TRP A 524 -14.32 48.45 -15.27
C TRP A 524 -12.99 47.83 -14.81
N CYS A 525 -12.83 46.52 -14.91
CA CYS A 525 -11.58 45.79 -14.57
C CYS A 525 -10.42 46.27 -15.47
N VAL A 526 -10.64 46.39 -16.78
CA VAL A 526 -9.63 46.82 -17.74
C VAL A 526 -9.26 48.29 -17.50
N ARG A 527 -10.24 49.15 -17.18
CA ARG A 527 -10.01 50.57 -16.81
C ARG A 527 -9.20 50.72 -15.53
N ARG A 528 -9.53 49.91 -14.49
CA ARG A 528 -8.88 49.92 -13.18
C ARG A 528 -7.78 48.82 -13.07
N ARG A 529 -7.13 48.52 -14.20
CA ARG A 529 -6.17 47.40 -14.35
C ARG A 529 -5.12 47.30 -13.22
N LYS A 530 -4.54 48.44 -12.79
CA LYS A 530 -3.57 48.49 -11.68
C LYS A 530 -4.19 48.00 -10.36
N THR A 531 -5.37 48.44 -10.04
CA THR A 531 -6.08 48.06 -8.81
C THR A 531 -6.42 46.56 -8.82
N VAL A 532 -6.89 46.04 -9.97
CA VAL A 532 -7.21 44.62 -10.11
C VAL A 532 -5.97 43.76 -9.95
N ILE A 533 -4.85 44.16 -10.57
CA ILE A 533 -3.58 43.41 -10.46
C ILE A 533 -3.06 43.41 -9.02
N VAL A 534 -3.03 44.57 -8.36
CA VAL A 534 -2.57 44.71 -6.96
C VAL A 534 -3.47 43.90 -6.03
N LEU A 535 -4.80 43.98 -6.17
CA LEU A 535 -5.71 43.18 -5.36
C LEU A 535 -5.50 41.70 -5.54
N THR A 536 -5.33 41.21 -6.77
CA THR A 536 -5.07 39.78 -7.06
C THR A 536 -3.76 39.35 -6.42
N LEU A 537 -2.70 40.14 -6.52
CA LEU A 537 -1.41 39.84 -5.88
C LEU A 537 -1.53 39.82 -4.35
N LEU A 538 -2.26 40.73 -3.75
CA LEU A 538 -2.53 40.74 -2.31
C LEU A 538 -3.31 39.50 -1.87
N LEU A 539 -4.33 39.12 -2.63
CA LEU A 539 -5.08 37.85 -2.37
C LEU A 539 -4.18 36.63 -2.50
N PHE A 540 -3.30 36.60 -3.49
CA PHE A 540 -2.35 35.50 -3.68
C PHE A 540 -1.34 35.42 -2.51
N ILE A 541 -0.71 36.54 -2.14
CA ILE A 541 0.20 36.60 -0.99
C ILE A 541 -0.53 36.18 0.30
N GLY A 542 -1.74 36.69 0.50
CA GLY A 542 -2.60 36.32 1.62
C GLY A 542 -2.92 34.83 1.63
N SER A 543 -3.22 34.23 0.47
CA SER A 543 -3.49 32.80 0.37
C SER A 543 -2.26 31.93 0.69
N VAL A 544 -1.07 32.36 0.24
CA VAL A 544 0.19 31.68 0.59
C VAL A 544 0.45 31.76 2.11
N ALA A 545 0.19 32.92 2.72
CA ALA A 545 0.31 33.06 4.17
C ALA A 545 -0.70 32.21 4.94
N LEU A 546 -1.93 32.13 4.45
CA LEU A 546 -3.00 31.32 5.06
C LEU A 546 -2.79 29.81 4.83
N PHE A 547 -2.07 29.43 3.78
CA PHE A 547 -1.81 28.02 3.47
C PHE A 547 -1.07 27.30 4.61
N ARG A 548 -0.28 27.99 5.41
CA ARG A 548 0.39 27.45 6.61
C ARG A 548 -0.58 26.88 7.64
N PHE A 549 -1.84 27.32 7.64
CA PHE A 549 -2.88 26.83 8.55
C PHE A 549 -3.63 25.61 7.99
N VAL A 550 -3.40 25.24 6.73
CA VAL A 550 -3.98 24.04 6.14
C VAL A 550 -3.24 22.82 6.70
N PRO A 551 -3.94 21.89 7.36
CA PRO A 551 -3.30 20.67 7.88
C PRO A 551 -2.64 19.88 6.77
N GLN A 552 -1.42 19.40 7.02
CA GLN A 552 -0.68 18.59 6.07
C GLN A 552 -0.89 17.10 6.37
N GLN A 553 -1.26 16.32 5.36
CA GLN A 553 -1.49 14.88 5.47
C GLN A 553 -0.70 14.14 4.39
N PHE A 554 -0.33 12.87 4.61
CA PHE A 554 0.22 12.03 3.55
C PHE A 554 -0.93 11.38 2.77
N PHE A 555 -1.46 10.27 3.26
CA PHE A 555 -2.68 9.64 2.76
C PHE A 555 -3.73 9.56 3.87
N PRO A 556 -5.03 9.57 3.55
CA PRO A 556 -6.08 9.31 4.52
C PRO A 556 -6.12 7.83 4.91
N ALA A 557 -6.65 7.52 6.10
CA ALA A 557 -6.91 6.14 6.49
C ALA A 557 -7.92 5.46 5.53
N SER A 558 -7.83 4.13 5.43
CA SER A 558 -8.73 3.35 4.58
C SER A 558 -10.18 3.38 5.11
N GLY A 559 -11.13 3.33 4.17
CA GLY A 559 -12.56 3.14 4.46
C GLY A 559 -12.96 1.69 4.78
N ARG A 560 -12.01 0.74 4.78
CA ARG A 560 -12.28 -0.67 5.11
C ARG A 560 -12.72 -0.84 6.57
N LEU A 561 -13.51 -1.88 6.82
CA LEU A 561 -14.15 -2.10 8.12
C LEU A 561 -13.25 -2.79 9.15
N GLU A 562 -12.07 -3.26 8.74
CA GLU A 562 -11.13 -3.95 9.61
C GLU A 562 -10.39 -2.98 10.54
N LEU A 563 -10.19 -3.40 11.78
CA LEU A 563 -9.26 -2.81 12.75
C LEU A 563 -8.11 -3.78 13.02
N MET A 564 -6.91 -3.24 13.07
CA MET A 564 -5.71 -3.97 13.50
C MET A 564 -5.49 -3.69 15.00
N VAL A 565 -5.35 -4.76 15.78
CA VAL A 565 -5.05 -4.65 17.22
C VAL A 565 -3.78 -5.42 17.52
N ASP A 566 -2.73 -4.70 17.89
CA ASP A 566 -1.44 -5.28 18.24
C ASP A 566 -1.32 -5.42 19.76
N LEU A 567 -0.86 -6.58 20.19
CA LEU A 567 -0.48 -6.87 21.56
C LEU A 567 1.01 -7.20 21.60
N LYS A 568 1.81 -6.35 22.23
CA LYS A 568 3.25 -6.57 22.38
C LYS A 568 3.59 -6.69 23.87
N LEU A 569 4.05 -7.88 24.24
CA LEU A 569 4.62 -8.16 25.55
C LEU A 569 6.10 -7.74 25.58
N THR A 570 6.69 -7.80 26.78
CA THR A 570 8.12 -7.55 26.96
C THR A 570 8.96 -8.53 26.14
N GLU A 571 10.13 -8.10 25.68
CA GLU A 571 11.03 -8.96 24.94
C GLU A 571 11.46 -10.14 25.81
N GLY A 572 11.46 -11.37 25.26
CA GLY A 572 11.66 -12.60 26.01
C GLY A 572 10.41 -13.23 26.64
N ALA A 573 9.23 -12.62 26.47
CA ALA A 573 7.98 -13.26 26.89
C ALA A 573 7.73 -14.54 26.09
N SER A 574 7.22 -15.59 26.75
CA SER A 574 6.87 -16.86 26.12
C SER A 574 5.65 -16.74 25.23
N LEU A 575 5.58 -17.60 24.20
CA LEU A 575 4.40 -17.66 23.35
C LEU A 575 3.13 -18.05 24.11
N SER A 576 3.27 -18.88 25.15
CA SER A 576 2.15 -19.27 26.03
C SER A 576 1.56 -18.05 26.74
N ASN A 577 2.42 -17.19 27.33
CA ASN A 577 1.95 -15.95 27.94
C ASN A 577 1.25 -15.04 26.94
N THR A 578 1.79 -14.94 25.72
CA THR A 578 1.16 -14.17 24.64
C THR A 578 -0.20 -14.75 24.28
N ALA A 579 -0.31 -16.09 24.17
CA ALA A 579 -1.58 -16.77 23.91
C ALA A 579 -2.61 -16.57 25.03
N ASP A 580 -2.19 -16.50 26.28
CA ASP A 580 -3.09 -16.25 27.42
C ASP A 580 -3.66 -14.82 27.37
N GLN A 581 -2.84 -13.81 26.99
CA GLN A 581 -3.35 -12.46 26.80
C GLN A 581 -4.30 -12.36 25.60
N VAL A 582 -4.03 -13.12 24.54
CA VAL A 582 -4.93 -13.23 23.37
C VAL A 582 -6.29 -13.80 23.81
N LYS A 583 -6.31 -14.93 24.53
CA LYS A 583 -7.56 -15.55 25.02
C LYS A 583 -8.34 -14.61 25.93
N ARG A 584 -7.65 -13.83 26.76
CA ARG A 584 -8.28 -12.83 27.61
C ARG A 584 -8.98 -11.75 26.80
N LEU A 585 -8.34 -11.23 25.73
CA LEU A 585 -8.96 -10.25 24.86
C LEU A 585 -10.12 -10.88 24.04
N GLU A 586 -9.98 -12.12 23.56
CA GLU A 586 -11.05 -12.85 22.86
C GLU A 586 -12.33 -12.94 23.71
N GLY A 587 -12.18 -13.18 25.02
CA GLY A 587 -13.30 -13.20 25.96
C GLY A 587 -14.09 -11.89 25.95
N LEU A 588 -13.41 -10.74 25.87
CA LEU A 588 -14.05 -9.42 25.80
C LEU A 588 -14.66 -9.13 24.42
N LEU A 589 -13.97 -9.52 23.33
CA LEU A 589 -14.46 -9.32 21.97
C LEU A 589 -15.74 -10.12 21.68
N LYS A 590 -15.86 -11.31 22.24
CA LYS A 590 -17.01 -12.20 22.03
C LYS A 590 -18.35 -11.58 22.50
N GLU A 591 -18.33 -10.72 23.48
CA GLU A 591 -19.49 -10.04 24.05
C GLU A 591 -19.88 -8.77 23.29
N HIS A 592 -19.05 -8.27 22.35
CA HIS A 592 -19.28 -6.99 21.69
C HIS A 592 -20.12 -7.12 20.41
N ALA A 593 -21.33 -6.56 20.39
CA ALA A 593 -22.33 -6.74 19.33
C ALA A 593 -21.95 -6.13 17.95
N GLY A 594 -21.04 -5.15 17.92
CA GLY A 594 -20.60 -4.44 16.68
C GLY A 594 -19.57 -5.20 15.83
N ILE A 595 -19.13 -6.37 16.27
CA ILE A 595 -18.14 -7.21 15.61
C ILE A 595 -18.85 -8.20 14.68
N GLU A 596 -18.38 -8.31 13.44
CA GLU A 596 -18.82 -9.36 12.52
C GLU A 596 -17.99 -10.64 12.73
N ASN A 597 -16.67 -10.51 12.71
CA ASN A 597 -15.74 -11.57 13.08
C ASN A 597 -14.41 -11.00 13.58
N TYR A 598 -13.58 -11.84 14.18
CA TYR A 598 -12.20 -11.54 14.49
C TYR A 598 -11.30 -12.77 14.31
N VAL A 599 -10.07 -12.52 13.97
CA VAL A 599 -9.00 -13.50 13.89
C VAL A 599 -7.80 -13.00 14.68
N ALA A 600 -7.15 -13.89 15.42
CA ALA A 600 -5.93 -13.61 16.16
C ALA A 600 -4.76 -14.43 15.61
N TYR A 601 -3.65 -13.76 15.37
CA TYR A 601 -2.38 -14.35 15.01
C TYR A 601 -1.45 -14.24 16.21
N VAL A 602 -1.14 -15.38 16.82
CA VAL A 602 -0.35 -15.47 18.06
C VAL A 602 1.08 -15.82 17.71
N GLY A 603 2.04 -15.00 18.15
CA GLY A 603 3.46 -15.19 17.80
C GLY A 603 3.87 -14.65 16.44
N THR A 604 2.96 -13.99 15.72
CA THR A 604 3.22 -13.39 14.41
C THR A 604 2.19 -12.29 14.11
N GLY A 605 2.47 -11.46 13.09
CA GLY A 605 1.45 -10.60 12.50
C GLY A 605 0.55 -11.34 11.52
N SER A 606 -0.53 -10.68 11.09
CA SER A 606 -1.40 -11.19 10.04
C SER A 606 -0.63 -11.33 8.71
N PRO A 607 -0.97 -12.30 7.87
CA PRO A 607 -0.49 -12.30 6.50
C PRO A 607 -0.96 -11.04 5.80
N ARG A 608 -0.28 -10.63 4.73
CA ARG A 608 -0.68 -9.48 3.93
C ARG A 608 -1.99 -9.77 3.20
N PHE A 609 -3.13 -9.47 3.82
CA PHE A 609 -4.45 -9.63 3.21
C PHE A 609 -4.91 -8.37 2.44
N TYR A 610 -4.19 -7.28 2.61
CA TYR A 610 -4.41 -5.98 2.01
C TYR A 610 -3.08 -5.40 1.56
N LEU A 611 -2.97 -4.93 0.32
CA LEU A 611 -1.68 -4.55 -0.27
C LEU A 611 -0.91 -3.49 0.53
N PRO A 612 -1.53 -2.41 1.03
CA PRO A 612 -0.87 -1.40 1.88
C PRO A 612 -0.61 -1.82 3.33
N LEU A 613 -0.77 -3.09 3.70
CA LEU A 613 -0.58 -3.53 5.08
C LEU A 613 0.88 -3.42 5.53
N ASP A 614 1.12 -2.80 6.69
CA ASP A 614 2.40 -2.87 7.41
C ASP A 614 2.51 -4.23 8.11
N GLN A 615 3.13 -5.19 7.43
CA GLN A 615 3.22 -6.57 7.91
C GLN A 615 4.21 -6.70 9.04
N GLN A 616 3.75 -7.21 10.19
CA GLN A 616 4.57 -7.47 11.36
C GLN A 616 5.27 -8.83 11.24
N LEU A 617 6.53 -8.88 11.69
CA LEU A 617 7.36 -10.08 11.63
C LEU A 617 7.08 -11.02 12.82
N PRO A 618 7.35 -12.33 12.68
CA PRO A 618 7.16 -13.28 13.77
C PRO A 618 7.99 -12.93 15.00
N ALA A 619 7.34 -12.95 16.17
CA ALA A 619 7.98 -12.79 17.49
C ALA A 619 7.10 -13.43 18.57
N ALA A 620 7.67 -14.26 19.43
CA ALA A 620 6.92 -14.95 20.49
C ALA A 620 6.16 -14.00 21.42
N SER A 621 6.70 -12.81 21.66
CA SER A 621 6.13 -11.74 22.48
C SER A 621 5.10 -10.86 21.75
N PHE A 622 4.62 -11.24 20.58
CA PHE A 622 3.72 -10.44 19.75
C PHE A 622 2.50 -11.22 19.32
N ALA A 623 1.35 -10.58 19.33
CA ALA A 623 0.14 -11.07 18.70
C ALA A 623 -0.61 -9.94 18.01
N GLN A 624 -1.35 -10.27 16.97
CA GLN A 624 -2.13 -9.31 16.20
C GLN A 624 -3.54 -9.83 15.94
N PHE A 625 -4.52 -8.98 16.21
CA PHE A 625 -5.90 -9.24 15.80
C PHE A 625 -6.25 -8.45 14.55
N VAL A 626 -7.05 -9.08 13.71
CA VAL A 626 -7.82 -8.40 12.67
C VAL A 626 -9.29 -8.51 13.09
N VAL A 627 -9.91 -7.39 13.44
CA VAL A 627 -11.29 -7.33 13.91
C VAL A 627 -12.14 -6.66 12.84
N LEU A 628 -13.10 -7.37 12.29
CA LEU A 628 -14.02 -6.89 11.27
C LEU A 628 -15.29 -6.33 11.93
N ALA A 629 -15.55 -5.05 11.76
CA ALA A 629 -16.77 -4.40 12.19
C ALA A 629 -17.87 -4.51 11.12
N LYS A 630 -19.12 -4.34 11.50
CA LYS A 630 -20.27 -4.41 10.57
C LYS A 630 -20.45 -3.15 9.74
N THR A 631 -20.16 -1.98 10.31
CA THR A 631 -20.27 -0.67 9.64
C THR A 631 -19.11 0.22 10.03
N ILE A 632 -18.94 1.34 9.31
CA ILE A 632 -17.90 2.35 9.62
C ILE A 632 -18.15 2.98 10.98
N GLU A 633 -19.40 3.25 11.34
CA GLU A 633 -19.79 3.84 12.62
C GLU A 633 -19.46 2.88 13.77
N GLU A 634 -19.80 1.60 13.60
CA GLU A 634 -19.46 0.56 14.56
C GLU A 634 -17.95 0.36 14.67
N ARG A 635 -17.19 0.43 13.56
CA ARG A 635 -15.73 0.38 13.57
C ARG A 635 -15.13 1.51 14.43
N GLU A 636 -15.61 2.74 14.30
CA GLU A 636 -15.10 3.86 15.09
C GLU A 636 -15.47 3.74 16.57
N SER A 637 -16.68 3.29 16.87
CA SER A 637 -17.11 3.00 18.23
C SER A 637 -16.28 1.89 18.87
N LEU A 638 -16.11 0.79 18.13
CA LEU A 638 -15.28 -0.35 18.53
C LEU A 638 -13.82 0.05 18.76
N ARG A 639 -13.28 0.90 17.88
CA ARG A 639 -11.91 1.42 18.02
C ARG A 639 -11.74 2.19 19.34
N THR A 640 -12.66 3.06 19.68
CA THR A 640 -12.62 3.84 20.91
C THR A 640 -12.71 2.91 22.13
N TRP A 641 -13.65 2.00 22.11
CA TRP A 641 -13.83 1.01 23.17
C TRP A 641 -12.59 0.12 23.38
N LEU A 642 -11.98 -0.35 22.28
CA LEU A 642 -10.75 -1.15 22.35
C LEU A 642 -9.59 -0.37 22.97
N ILE A 643 -9.40 0.91 22.58
CA ILE A 643 -8.34 1.75 23.14
C ILE A 643 -8.52 1.91 24.65
N GLU A 644 -9.74 2.19 25.10
CA GLU A 644 -10.06 2.35 26.53
C GLU A 644 -9.86 1.03 27.28
N THR A 645 -10.45 -0.06 26.78
CA THR A 645 -10.37 -1.40 27.38
C THR A 645 -8.93 -1.90 27.50
N LEU A 646 -8.13 -1.74 26.45
CA LEU A 646 -6.73 -2.18 26.47
C LEU A 646 -5.89 -1.36 27.45
N ASN A 647 -6.10 -0.05 27.54
CA ASN A 647 -5.39 0.79 28.50
C ASN A 647 -5.75 0.46 29.95
N GLU A 648 -7.02 0.13 30.23
CA GLU A 648 -7.49 -0.16 31.59
C GLU A 648 -7.19 -1.58 32.05
N GLN A 649 -7.42 -2.55 31.16
CA GLN A 649 -7.39 -3.97 31.53
C GLN A 649 -6.09 -4.68 31.18
N PHE A 650 -5.26 -4.10 30.29
CA PHE A 650 -3.98 -4.69 29.85
C PHE A 650 -2.79 -3.74 30.06
N PRO A 651 -2.58 -3.20 31.29
CA PRO A 651 -1.53 -2.21 31.54
C PRO A 651 -0.11 -2.77 31.38
N ASP A 652 0.06 -4.10 31.51
CA ASP A 652 1.36 -4.78 31.48
C ASP A 652 1.89 -5.03 30.07
N LEU A 653 1.10 -4.72 29.04
CA LEU A 653 1.49 -4.90 27.66
C LEU A 653 1.31 -3.61 26.85
N ARG A 654 2.07 -3.51 25.77
CA ARG A 654 1.92 -2.43 24.81
C ARG A 654 0.85 -2.83 23.78
N SER A 655 -0.24 -2.09 23.79
CA SER A 655 -1.32 -2.29 22.84
C SER A 655 -1.38 -1.18 21.80
N ARG A 656 -1.90 -1.51 20.61
CA ARG A 656 -2.12 -0.57 19.52
C ARG A 656 -3.40 -0.89 18.80
N VAL A 657 -4.24 0.10 18.52
CA VAL A 657 -5.49 -0.07 17.75
C VAL A 657 -5.47 0.87 16.56
N THR A 658 -5.38 0.34 15.34
CA THR A 658 -5.26 1.13 14.13
C THR A 658 -6.27 0.74 13.07
N ARG A 659 -6.59 1.73 12.23
CA ARG A 659 -7.29 1.50 10.96
C ARG A 659 -6.28 1.03 9.92
N LEU A 660 -6.75 0.42 8.84
CA LEU A 660 -5.91 0.14 7.68
C LEU A 660 -5.50 1.46 7.00
N GLU A 661 -4.31 1.47 6.43
CA GLU A 661 -3.74 2.63 5.72
C GLU A 661 -4.10 2.59 4.23
N ASN A 662 -4.08 3.75 3.56
CA ASN A 662 -4.06 3.85 2.10
C ASN A 662 -2.66 4.24 1.61
N GLY A 663 -2.30 3.79 0.41
CA GLY A 663 -0.98 4.06 -0.16
C GLY A 663 0.13 3.20 0.48
N PRO A 664 1.41 3.52 0.26
CA PRO A 664 2.52 2.77 0.84
C PRO A 664 2.44 2.75 2.38
N PRO A 665 2.68 1.59 3.03
CA PRO A 665 2.55 1.46 4.48
C PRO A 665 3.61 2.28 5.22
N VAL A 666 3.20 2.97 6.27
CA VAL A 666 4.07 3.83 7.11
C VAL A 666 4.33 3.21 8.48
N GLY A 667 3.40 2.41 9.00
CA GLY A 667 3.42 1.86 10.34
C GLY A 667 3.08 2.91 11.40
N TYR A 668 4.06 3.35 12.20
CA TYR A 668 3.83 4.38 13.20
C TYR A 668 3.87 5.78 12.59
N PRO A 669 2.86 6.64 12.82
CA PRO A 669 2.76 7.94 12.17
C PRO A 669 3.83 8.94 12.61
N VAL A 670 4.27 8.89 13.88
CA VAL A 670 5.33 9.72 14.42
C VAL A 670 6.52 8.85 14.76
N GLN A 671 7.64 9.13 14.12
CA GLN A 671 8.89 8.42 14.35
C GLN A 671 10.07 9.41 14.41
N PHE A 672 10.97 9.15 15.34
CA PHE A 672 12.29 9.79 15.40
C PHE A 672 13.33 8.69 15.51
N ARG A 673 14.45 8.82 14.82
CA ARG A 673 15.52 7.82 14.82
C ARG A 673 16.79 8.44 15.36
N VAL A 674 17.40 7.75 16.30
CA VAL A 674 18.74 8.06 16.79
C VAL A 674 19.67 6.96 16.30
N THR A 675 20.69 7.32 15.55
CA THR A 675 21.66 6.41 14.94
C THR A 675 23.06 6.80 15.39
N GLY A 676 23.91 5.81 15.69
CA GLY A 676 25.30 6.05 16.10
C GLY A 676 26.07 4.74 16.26
N GLU A 677 27.36 4.82 16.58
CA GLU A 677 28.23 3.64 16.65
C GLU A 677 28.05 2.81 17.94
N HIS A 678 27.78 3.50 19.08
CA HIS A 678 27.73 2.85 20.39
C HIS A 678 26.29 2.71 20.89
N ILE A 679 25.84 1.49 21.08
CA ILE A 679 24.45 1.14 21.46
C ILE A 679 23.99 1.89 22.72
N GLU A 680 24.82 1.94 23.77
CA GLU A 680 24.46 2.57 25.03
C GLU A 680 24.23 4.09 24.89
N GLU A 681 25.06 4.76 24.08
CA GLU A 681 24.91 6.19 23.80
C GLU A 681 23.67 6.46 22.94
N VAL A 682 23.44 5.65 21.88
CA VAL A 682 22.24 5.74 21.04
C VAL A 682 20.99 5.59 21.88
N ARG A 683 20.98 4.62 22.80
CA ARG A 683 19.84 4.36 23.69
C ARG A 683 19.64 5.50 24.71
N ALA A 684 20.72 6.03 25.29
CA ALA A 684 20.63 7.17 26.22
C ALA A 684 20.06 8.41 25.52
N LEU A 685 20.51 8.72 24.30
CA LEU A 685 19.99 9.81 23.48
C LEU A 685 18.54 9.56 23.06
N ALA A 686 18.20 8.33 22.67
CA ALA A 686 16.85 7.95 22.31
C ALA A 686 15.85 8.12 23.47
N ARG A 687 16.26 7.81 24.71
CA ARG A 687 15.45 8.05 25.91
C ARG A 687 15.22 9.55 26.16
N LYS A 688 16.22 10.40 25.92
CA LYS A 688 16.06 11.87 25.99
C LYS A 688 15.06 12.35 24.94
N VAL A 689 15.16 11.86 23.70
CA VAL A 689 14.21 12.18 22.62
C VAL A 689 12.80 11.71 23.00
N ALA A 690 12.65 10.48 23.48
CA ALA A 690 11.36 9.93 23.88
C ALA A 690 10.71 10.74 25.01
N ALA A 691 11.51 11.20 25.99
CA ALA A 691 11.04 12.07 27.07
C ALA A 691 10.47 13.38 26.51
N LYS A 692 11.16 14.00 25.56
CA LYS A 692 10.67 15.22 24.88
C LYS A 692 9.41 14.98 24.03
N VAL A 693 9.32 13.85 23.35
CA VAL A 693 8.12 13.48 22.59
C VAL A 693 6.91 13.28 23.52
N ARG A 694 7.11 12.69 24.72
CA ARG A 694 6.06 12.49 25.72
C ARG A 694 5.52 13.81 26.32
N GLU A 695 6.26 14.91 26.25
CA GLU A 695 5.77 16.23 26.67
C GLU A 695 4.58 16.71 25.83
N ASN A 696 4.43 16.21 24.60
CA ASN A 696 3.27 16.51 23.76
C ASN A 696 2.11 15.56 24.10
N THR A 697 1.10 16.06 24.80
CA THR A 697 -0.05 15.27 25.27
C THR A 697 -0.97 14.72 24.19
N ARG A 698 -0.80 15.13 22.93
CA ARG A 698 -1.58 14.65 21.79
C ARG A 698 -0.95 13.42 21.11
N VAL A 699 0.28 13.11 21.49
CA VAL A 699 0.99 11.92 21.03
C VAL A 699 0.88 10.86 22.11
N VAL A 700 0.51 9.65 21.72
CA VAL A 700 0.29 8.52 22.62
C VAL A 700 1.20 7.35 22.26
N ASN A 701 1.29 6.38 23.16
CA ASN A 701 2.05 5.15 22.94
C ASN A 701 3.53 5.40 22.56
N VAL A 702 4.17 6.39 23.21
CA VAL A 702 5.57 6.74 22.94
C VAL A 702 6.50 5.68 23.53
N HIS A 703 7.25 5.00 22.68
CA HIS A 703 8.16 3.94 23.06
C HIS A 703 9.39 3.87 22.14
N LEU A 704 10.40 3.16 22.58
CA LEU A 704 11.54 2.77 21.76
C LEU A 704 11.25 1.41 21.12
N ASP A 705 11.73 1.19 19.92
CA ASP A 705 11.55 -0.09 19.20
C ASP A 705 12.37 -1.24 19.80
N TRP A 706 13.43 -0.93 20.51
CA TRP A 706 14.20 -1.86 21.32
C TRP A 706 14.71 -1.19 22.60
N GLU A 707 14.21 -1.57 23.74
CA GLU A 707 14.44 -0.90 25.00
C GLU A 707 14.89 -1.87 26.11
N GLU A 708 14.34 -3.08 26.10
CA GLU A 708 14.46 -3.99 27.23
C GLU A 708 15.46 -5.10 26.93
N PRO A 709 16.44 -5.33 27.83
CA PRO A 709 17.31 -6.49 27.75
C PRO A 709 16.53 -7.77 28.10
N SER A 710 16.90 -8.88 27.48
CA SER A 710 16.38 -10.21 27.79
C SER A 710 17.09 -10.80 29.01
N LYS A 711 16.35 -11.54 29.85
CA LYS A 711 16.89 -12.26 30.99
C LYS A 711 17.69 -13.45 30.52
N ILE A 712 18.85 -13.66 31.12
CA ILE A 712 19.72 -14.81 30.82
C ILE A 712 20.27 -15.44 32.11
N VAL A 713 20.71 -16.68 31.98
CA VAL A 713 21.49 -17.39 32.98
C VAL A 713 22.84 -17.72 32.39
N TYR A 714 23.89 -17.10 32.87
CA TYR A 714 25.26 -17.45 32.49
C TYR A 714 25.72 -18.67 33.29
N LEU A 715 26.26 -19.63 32.57
CA LEU A 715 26.92 -20.80 33.14
C LEU A 715 28.44 -20.56 33.04
N ASN A 716 29.02 -20.05 34.11
CA ASN A 716 30.47 -19.88 34.20
C ASN A 716 31.10 -21.23 34.51
N VAL A 717 31.56 -21.91 33.45
CA VAL A 717 32.13 -23.23 33.55
C VAL A 717 33.57 -23.17 34.04
N ASP A 718 33.87 -23.86 35.15
CA ASP A 718 35.22 -24.10 35.57
C ASP A 718 35.88 -25.16 34.66
N GLN A 719 36.67 -24.66 33.72
CA GLN A 719 37.22 -25.48 32.65
C GLN A 719 38.17 -26.59 33.16
N ASP A 720 38.89 -26.33 34.24
CA ASP A 720 39.82 -27.30 34.81
C ASP A 720 39.07 -28.46 35.49
N ARG A 721 38.03 -28.12 36.25
CA ARG A 721 37.16 -29.12 36.89
C ARG A 721 36.35 -29.91 35.85
N ALA A 722 35.79 -29.22 34.88
CA ALA A 722 34.99 -29.85 33.83
C ALA A 722 35.86 -30.87 33.06
N ARG A 723 37.06 -30.49 32.64
CA ARG A 723 37.99 -31.39 31.94
C ARG A 723 38.44 -32.53 32.80
N ALA A 724 38.79 -32.28 34.08
CA ALA A 724 39.18 -33.33 35.02
C ALA A 724 38.06 -34.38 35.22
N LEU A 725 36.79 -33.94 35.11
CA LEU A 725 35.62 -34.80 35.19
C LEU A 725 35.17 -35.40 33.85
N GLY A 726 35.87 -35.10 32.75
CA GLY A 726 35.53 -35.56 31.40
C GLY A 726 34.31 -34.88 30.78
N VAL A 727 34.16 -33.55 31.03
CA VAL A 727 33.08 -32.76 30.45
C VAL A 727 33.69 -31.67 29.58
N SER A 728 33.46 -31.68 28.31
CA SER A 728 33.82 -30.57 27.43
C SER A 728 32.66 -29.55 27.29
N THR A 729 32.98 -28.31 26.98
CA THR A 729 32.00 -27.26 26.78
C THR A 729 30.98 -27.64 25.67
N ALA A 730 31.47 -28.28 24.60
CA ALA A 730 30.59 -28.73 23.50
C ALA A 730 29.62 -29.83 23.95
N ASN A 731 30.11 -30.82 24.75
CA ASN A 731 29.26 -31.87 25.28
C ASN A 731 28.25 -31.32 26.29
N LEU A 732 28.66 -30.38 27.13
CA LEU A 732 27.76 -29.70 28.06
C LEU A 732 26.66 -28.93 27.32
N SER A 733 27.01 -28.18 26.29
CA SER A 733 26.02 -27.40 25.50
C SER A 733 25.03 -28.32 24.77
N LYS A 734 25.51 -29.41 24.15
CA LYS A 734 24.64 -30.42 23.50
C LYS A 734 23.72 -31.13 24.50
N PHE A 735 24.24 -31.44 25.68
CA PHE A 735 23.46 -32.06 26.74
C PHE A 735 22.36 -31.09 27.24
N LEU A 736 22.69 -29.85 27.50
CA LEU A 736 21.73 -28.86 27.95
C LEU A 736 20.67 -28.61 26.88
N GLN A 737 21.08 -28.50 25.63
CA GLN A 737 20.14 -28.35 24.50
C GLN A 737 19.18 -29.56 24.43
N SER A 738 19.73 -30.78 24.48
CA SER A 738 18.90 -31.97 24.43
C SER A 738 17.98 -32.07 25.64
N SER A 739 18.47 -31.75 26.84
CA SER A 739 17.66 -31.85 28.06
C SER A 739 16.57 -30.78 28.16
N LEU A 740 16.84 -29.54 27.74
CA LEU A 740 15.95 -28.40 27.95
C LEU A 740 15.01 -28.16 26.75
N THR A 741 15.55 -28.11 25.55
CA THR A 741 14.78 -27.83 24.33
C THR A 741 14.46 -29.07 23.51
N GLY A 742 15.27 -30.10 23.61
CA GLY A 742 15.17 -31.30 22.80
C GLY A 742 16.17 -31.33 21.65
N SER A 743 16.54 -32.52 21.23
CA SER A 743 17.36 -32.78 20.04
C SER A 743 16.66 -33.80 19.13
N SER A 744 16.66 -33.49 17.83
CA SER A 744 16.14 -34.43 16.84
C SER A 744 17.05 -35.64 16.74
N VAL A 745 16.49 -36.82 16.91
CA VAL A 745 17.24 -38.08 16.90
C VAL A 745 17.03 -38.81 15.58
N SER A 746 15.81 -38.85 15.07
CA SER A 746 15.42 -39.54 13.85
C SER A 746 14.11 -39.01 13.31
N GLN A 747 13.60 -39.58 12.22
CA GLN A 747 12.34 -39.18 11.60
C GLN A 747 11.43 -40.41 11.46
N TYR A 748 10.25 -40.29 12.03
CA TYR A 748 9.16 -41.22 11.84
C TYR A 748 8.44 -40.89 10.53
N ARG A 749 8.19 -41.92 9.72
CA ARG A 749 7.59 -41.77 8.40
C ARG A 749 6.19 -42.31 8.39
N GLU A 750 5.24 -41.46 8.10
CA GLU A 750 3.82 -41.79 7.99
C GLU A 750 3.27 -41.18 6.70
N ASP A 751 2.88 -42.00 5.76
CA ASP A 751 2.44 -41.61 4.42
C ASP A 751 3.37 -40.56 3.75
N ASN A 752 2.96 -39.31 3.64
CA ASN A 752 3.75 -38.20 3.11
C ASN A 752 4.42 -37.34 4.19
N GLU A 753 4.21 -37.65 5.47
CA GLU A 753 4.73 -36.89 6.60
C GLU A 753 6.06 -37.42 7.11
N LEU A 754 6.96 -36.50 7.48
CA LEU A 754 8.20 -36.77 8.19
C LEU A 754 8.12 -36.17 9.59
N ILE A 755 7.73 -36.98 10.54
CA ILE A 755 7.54 -36.56 11.92
C ILE A 755 8.89 -36.75 12.66
N GLU A 756 9.43 -35.66 13.19
CA GLU A 756 10.67 -35.76 13.95
C GLU A 756 10.49 -36.49 15.27
N ILE A 757 11.41 -37.41 15.57
CA ILE A 757 11.56 -38.04 16.88
C ILE A 757 12.53 -37.19 17.68
N LEU A 758 12.03 -36.55 18.70
CA LEU A 758 12.80 -35.63 19.55
C LEU A 758 12.98 -36.22 20.96
N LEU A 759 14.19 -36.07 21.45
CA LEU A 759 14.56 -36.52 22.76
C LEU A 759 14.82 -35.30 23.67
N ARG A 760 14.20 -35.29 24.85
CA ARG A 760 14.32 -34.17 25.81
C ARG A 760 14.18 -34.65 27.27
N GLY A 761 14.49 -33.79 28.23
CA GLY A 761 14.24 -33.99 29.64
C GLY A 761 12.74 -33.96 29.98
N THR A 762 12.38 -34.47 31.13
CA THR A 762 11.01 -34.45 31.65
C THR A 762 10.53 -33.00 31.84
N VAL A 763 9.19 -32.78 31.79
CA VAL A 763 8.59 -31.44 31.96
C VAL A 763 9.10 -30.76 33.22
N HIS A 764 9.16 -31.49 34.35
CA HIS A 764 9.64 -30.96 35.62
C HIS A 764 11.10 -30.46 35.54
N GLU A 765 12.01 -31.24 34.92
CA GLU A 765 13.41 -30.82 34.74
C GLU A 765 13.59 -29.62 33.79
N ARG A 766 12.67 -29.40 32.88
CA ARG A 766 12.74 -28.29 31.88
C ARG A 766 12.10 -26.99 32.34
N THR A 767 11.11 -27.05 33.19
CA THR A 767 10.29 -25.87 33.56
C THR A 767 10.72 -25.23 34.87
N GLU A 768 11.44 -25.96 35.72
CA GLU A 768 11.88 -25.44 37.00
C GLU A 768 13.35 -25.05 37.02
N LEU A 769 13.59 -23.72 36.87
CA LEU A 769 14.96 -23.16 36.87
C LEU A 769 15.77 -23.49 38.15
N SER A 770 15.10 -23.72 39.26
CA SER A 770 15.70 -24.11 40.55
C SER A 770 16.42 -25.46 40.51
N LEU A 771 16.03 -26.35 39.58
CA LEU A 771 16.64 -27.66 39.42
C LEU A 771 17.90 -27.63 38.54
N LEU A 772 18.16 -26.56 37.82
CA LEU A 772 19.30 -26.45 36.90
C LEU A 772 20.64 -26.75 37.58
N PRO A 773 20.96 -26.28 38.79
CA PRO A 773 22.21 -26.61 39.47
C PRO A 773 22.42 -28.09 39.76
N SER A 774 21.33 -28.82 39.97
CA SER A 774 21.34 -30.27 40.28
C SER A 774 21.24 -31.19 39.06
N LEU A 775 21.16 -30.62 37.86
CA LEU A 775 21.04 -31.40 36.63
C LEU A 775 22.26 -32.35 36.48
N ALA A 776 22.00 -33.61 36.22
CA ALA A 776 23.02 -34.66 36.11
C ALA A 776 23.68 -34.64 34.73
N VAL A 777 24.83 -33.97 34.61
CA VAL A 777 25.62 -33.85 33.38
C VAL A 777 26.42 -35.10 33.14
N PRO A 778 26.32 -35.75 31.98
CA PRO A 778 27.11 -36.95 31.67
C PRO A 778 28.57 -36.62 31.41
N THR A 779 29.43 -37.50 31.87
CA THR A 779 30.89 -37.45 31.66
C THR A 779 31.30 -38.46 30.60
N ASP A 780 32.50 -38.33 30.02
CA ASP A 780 33.06 -39.29 29.03
C ASP A 780 33.25 -40.69 29.61
N ASN A 781 33.31 -40.83 30.92
CA ASN A 781 33.49 -42.10 31.62
C ASN A 781 32.14 -42.79 31.93
N GLY A 782 31.01 -42.32 31.36
CA GLY A 782 29.69 -42.90 31.59
C GLY A 782 29.07 -42.62 32.98
N LYS A 783 29.70 -41.78 33.78
CA LYS A 783 29.18 -41.28 35.05
C LYS A 783 28.50 -39.93 34.82
N SER A 784 27.78 -39.46 35.83
CA SER A 784 27.17 -38.12 35.78
C SER A 784 27.63 -37.30 36.99
N VAL A 785 27.74 -36.00 36.78
CA VAL A 785 28.09 -35.02 37.82
C VAL A 785 27.04 -33.92 37.86
N ALA A 786 26.75 -33.35 39.03
CA ALA A 786 25.83 -32.23 39.10
C ALA A 786 26.43 -30.99 38.40
N LEU A 787 25.62 -30.25 37.69
CA LEU A 787 26.05 -29.04 36.96
C LEU A 787 26.77 -28.05 37.88
N SER A 788 26.31 -27.92 39.14
CA SER A 788 26.90 -27.05 40.14
C SER A 788 28.34 -27.42 40.55
N GLN A 789 28.83 -28.65 40.22
CA GLN A 789 30.19 -29.04 40.46
C GLN A 789 31.15 -28.51 39.39
N ILE A 790 30.68 -28.22 38.20
CA ILE A 790 31.47 -27.79 37.06
C ILE A 790 31.19 -26.37 36.60
N ALA A 791 30.08 -25.76 37.05
CA ALA A 791 29.70 -24.42 36.66
C ALA A 791 29.04 -23.65 37.81
N THR A 792 29.22 -22.36 37.80
CA THR A 792 28.45 -21.43 38.62
C THR A 792 27.40 -20.72 37.77
N LEU A 793 26.21 -20.52 38.32
CA LEU A 793 25.09 -19.86 37.65
C LEU A 793 25.07 -18.41 38.07
N GLU A 794 25.08 -17.52 37.08
CA GLU A 794 24.90 -16.10 37.25
C GLU A 794 23.68 -15.60 36.48
N TYR A 795 22.77 -14.92 37.18
CA TYR A 795 21.60 -14.33 36.55
C TYR A 795 21.95 -12.93 36.04
N GLY A 796 21.61 -12.65 34.81
CA GLY A 796 21.94 -11.39 34.17
C GLY A 796 20.95 -10.98 33.08
N PHE A 797 21.38 -10.00 32.32
CA PHE A 797 20.64 -9.48 31.19
C PHE A 797 21.59 -9.34 30.02
N GLU A 798 21.06 -9.60 28.80
CA GLU A 798 21.77 -9.32 27.57
C GLU A 798 20.83 -8.62 26.58
N GLU A 799 21.37 -8.09 25.48
CA GLU A 799 20.56 -7.52 24.40
C GLU A 799 19.63 -8.58 23.82
N GLY A 800 18.31 -8.37 23.97
CA GLY A 800 17.30 -9.25 23.39
C GLY A 800 17.17 -9.06 21.89
N ILE A 801 17.41 -7.85 21.39
CA ILE A 801 17.38 -7.49 19.98
C ILE A 801 18.27 -6.28 19.74
N ILE A 802 18.99 -6.26 18.62
CA ILE A 802 19.79 -5.12 18.15
C ILE A 802 19.31 -4.74 16.76
N TRP A 803 18.86 -3.50 16.59
CA TRP A 803 18.45 -2.98 15.29
C TRP A 803 19.55 -2.17 14.65
N HIS A 804 19.75 -2.42 13.35
CA HIS A 804 20.60 -1.60 12.50
C HIS A 804 19.80 -0.97 11.35
N ARG A 805 20.26 0.20 10.94
CA ARG A 805 19.89 0.85 9.69
C ARG A 805 21.17 1.24 8.97
N ASN A 806 21.35 0.73 7.76
CA ASN A 806 22.56 0.98 6.97
C ASN A 806 23.85 0.70 7.74
N ARG A 807 23.91 -0.43 8.45
CA ARG A 807 25.03 -0.92 9.27
C ARG A 807 25.28 -0.20 10.61
N LEU A 808 24.49 0.77 10.96
CA LEU A 808 24.64 1.46 12.22
C LEU A 808 23.52 1.09 13.20
N PRO A 809 23.86 0.86 14.48
CA PRO A 809 22.84 0.74 15.52
C PRO A 809 21.88 1.92 15.48
N THR A 810 20.60 1.64 15.44
CA THR A 810 19.55 2.67 15.31
C THR A 810 18.41 2.35 16.25
N VAL A 811 18.05 3.28 17.11
CA VAL A 811 16.87 3.21 17.97
C VAL A 811 15.81 4.14 17.40
N THR A 812 14.62 3.60 17.15
CA THR A 812 13.48 4.36 16.66
C THR A 812 12.51 4.65 17.79
N ILE A 813 12.28 5.90 18.08
CA ILE A 813 11.20 6.38 18.95
C ILE A 813 9.92 6.37 18.11
N ARG A 814 8.94 5.58 18.51
CA ARG A 814 7.67 5.39 17.82
C ARG A 814 6.54 5.94 18.66
N ALA A 815 5.55 6.52 18.00
CA ALA A 815 4.36 7.01 18.69
C ALA A 815 3.14 7.04 17.77
N ASP A 816 1.96 6.94 18.37
CA ASP A 816 0.65 6.97 17.70
C ASP A 816 -0.08 8.28 17.95
N ILE A 817 -1.11 8.50 17.14
CA ILE A 817 -2.05 9.61 17.23
C ILE A 817 -3.45 9.03 17.19
N TYR A 818 -4.16 9.06 18.32
CA TYR A 818 -5.56 8.58 18.37
C TYR A 818 -6.59 9.69 18.12
N GLY A 819 -6.15 10.95 18.16
CA GLY A 819 -6.94 12.13 17.87
C GLY A 819 -7.16 12.42 16.39
N LYS A 820 -7.59 13.66 16.09
CA LYS A 820 -7.82 14.17 14.71
C LYS A 820 -6.62 14.92 14.15
N GLU A 821 -5.57 15.09 14.93
CA GLU A 821 -4.36 15.80 14.57
C GLU A 821 -3.59 15.06 13.47
N GLN A 822 -2.97 15.86 12.62
CA GLN A 822 -2.13 15.30 11.54
C GLN A 822 -0.70 15.07 12.02
N PRO A 823 -0.06 13.95 11.63
CA PRO A 823 1.32 13.62 12.04
C PRO A 823 2.32 14.75 11.78
N ALA A 824 2.26 15.36 10.60
CA ALA A 824 3.15 16.45 10.22
C ALA A 824 3.04 17.66 11.16
N THR A 825 1.83 17.98 11.61
CA THR A 825 1.59 19.09 12.54
C THR A 825 2.23 18.81 13.91
N LEU A 826 2.06 17.59 14.43
CA LEU A 826 2.62 17.21 15.72
C LEU A 826 4.15 17.12 15.68
N VAL A 827 4.70 16.56 14.61
CA VAL A 827 6.15 16.52 14.39
C VAL A 827 6.73 17.94 14.34
N GLN A 828 6.09 18.88 13.66
CA GLN A 828 6.51 20.28 13.64
C GLN A 828 6.47 20.96 15.01
N GLN A 829 5.54 20.59 15.88
CA GLN A 829 5.49 21.06 17.26
C GLN A 829 6.59 20.46 18.15
N ILE A 830 6.95 19.21 17.89
CA ILE A 830 7.97 18.48 18.68
C ILE A 830 9.38 18.88 18.25
N LEU A 831 9.65 19.11 16.96
CA LEU A 831 10.99 19.40 16.45
C LEU A 831 11.75 20.50 17.21
N PRO A 832 11.16 21.67 17.54
CA PRO A 832 11.84 22.71 18.30
C PRO A 832 12.26 22.27 19.71
N THR A 833 11.52 21.34 20.31
CA THR A 833 11.85 20.81 21.65
C THR A 833 13.06 19.86 21.62
N LEU A 834 13.40 19.34 20.45
CA LEU A 834 14.52 18.43 20.24
C LEU A 834 15.84 19.15 19.90
N GLU A 835 15.84 20.46 19.67
CA GLU A 835 17.07 21.21 19.30
C GLU A 835 18.14 21.11 20.40
N GLY A 836 17.74 21.09 21.67
CA GLY A 836 18.67 20.88 22.79
C GLY A 836 19.35 19.51 22.74
N VAL A 837 18.59 18.45 22.44
CA VAL A 837 19.12 17.09 22.28
C VAL A 837 19.99 17.00 21.03
N ARG A 838 19.62 17.68 19.94
CA ARG A 838 20.40 17.72 18.70
C ARG A 838 21.75 18.38 18.90
N ALA A 839 21.82 19.42 19.73
CA ALA A 839 23.07 20.10 20.06
C ALA A 839 24.02 19.26 20.95
N GLU A 840 23.49 18.28 21.66
CA GLU A 840 24.25 17.34 22.49
C GLU A 840 24.74 16.10 21.73
N LEU A 841 24.39 15.93 20.44
CA LEU A 841 24.81 14.77 19.67
C LEU A 841 26.32 14.75 19.48
N PRO A 842 27.00 13.63 19.79
CA PRO A 842 28.40 13.45 19.43
C PRO A 842 28.61 13.41 17.90
N ASP A 843 29.85 13.64 17.48
CA ASP A 843 30.22 13.50 16.08
C ASP A 843 29.91 12.09 15.55
N GLY A 844 29.26 12.02 14.38
CA GLY A 844 28.84 10.75 13.77
C GLY A 844 27.46 10.22 14.23
N TYR A 845 26.81 10.87 15.19
CA TYR A 845 25.46 10.53 15.61
C TYR A 845 24.43 11.37 14.87
N LEU A 846 23.29 10.76 14.54
CA LEU A 846 22.22 11.39 13.76
C LEU A 846 20.89 11.29 14.52
N LEU A 847 20.13 12.39 14.48
CA LEU A 847 18.73 12.43 14.87
C LEU A 847 17.87 12.78 13.66
N GLU A 848 17.14 11.81 13.14
CA GLU A 848 16.33 11.91 11.94
C GLU A 848 14.84 11.82 12.25
N VAL A 849 14.03 12.49 11.43
CA VAL A 849 12.57 12.34 11.43
C VAL A 849 12.20 11.19 10.49
N GLY A 850 11.36 10.29 10.97
CA GLY A 850 10.83 9.16 10.20
C GLY A 850 9.30 9.20 10.09
N GLY A 851 8.73 8.02 9.77
CA GLY A 851 7.29 7.82 9.69
C GLY A 851 6.62 8.62 8.58
N THR A 852 5.39 9.04 8.82
CA THR A 852 4.57 9.73 7.82
C THR A 852 5.25 10.95 7.19
N VAL A 853 6.07 11.68 7.97
CA VAL A 853 6.74 12.90 7.48
C VAL A 853 7.84 12.54 6.47
N GLU A 854 8.65 11.51 6.74
CA GLU A 854 9.69 11.04 5.83
C GLU A 854 9.08 10.53 4.52
N ASP A 855 8.07 9.66 4.61
CA ASP A 855 7.45 9.04 3.44
C ASP A 855 6.68 10.06 2.59
N SER A 856 6.01 11.02 3.25
CA SER A 856 5.38 12.15 2.57
C SER A 856 6.42 13.03 1.83
N ALA A 857 7.53 13.35 2.48
CA ALA A 857 8.60 14.13 1.86
C ALA A 857 9.21 13.39 0.65
N ARG A 858 9.43 12.08 0.76
CA ARG A 858 9.93 11.23 -0.31
C ARG A 858 8.96 11.20 -1.50
N GLY A 859 7.68 10.97 -1.26
CA GLY A 859 6.64 11.00 -2.28
C GLY A 859 6.55 12.37 -2.98
N GLN A 860 6.53 13.45 -2.20
CA GLN A 860 6.51 14.81 -2.72
C GLN A 860 7.76 15.15 -3.55
N ASN A 861 8.94 14.75 -3.11
CA ASN A 861 10.18 15.01 -3.83
C ASN A 861 10.23 14.27 -5.17
N SER A 862 9.68 13.05 -5.24
CA SER A 862 9.59 12.31 -6.49
C SER A 862 8.67 13.00 -7.51
N VAL A 863 7.56 13.60 -7.06
CA VAL A 863 6.67 14.40 -7.93
C VAL A 863 7.33 15.73 -8.32
N LYS A 864 7.99 16.42 -7.37
CA LYS A 864 8.71 17.68 -7.63
C LYS A 864 9.79 17.50 -8.69
N ALA A 865 10.45 16.35 -8.75
CA ALA A 865 11.44 16.03 -9.78
C ALA A 865 10.84 16.04 -11.19
N GLY A 866 9.55 15.79 -11.36
CA GLY A 866 8.85 15.87 -12.64
C GLY A 866 8.37 17.28 -13.02
N VAL A 867 8.37 18.23 -12.09
CA VAL A 867 7.86 19.60 -12.34
C VAL A 867 8.67 20.34 -13.41
N PRO A 868 10.02 20.26 -13.49
CA PRO A 868 10.78 20.90 -14.57
C PRO A 868 10.34 20.41 -15.96
N LEU A 869 10.11 19.11 -16.12
CA LEU A 869 9.62 18.55 -17.38
C LEU A 869 8.21 19.07 -17.71
N PHE A 870 7.32 19.11 -16.73
CA PHE A 870 6.00 19.73 -16.89
C PHE A 870 6.10 21.17 -17.38
N ILE A 871 6.96 22.00 -16.77
CA ILE A 871 7.15 23.39 -17.16
C ILE A 871 7.64 23.48 -18.62
N VAL A 872 8.64 22.70 -19.00
CA VAL A 872 9.18 22.67 -20.38
C VAL A 872 8.09 22.28 -21.38
N VAL A 873 7.33 21.22 -21.12
CA VAL A 873 6.27 20.77 -22.01
C VAL A 873 5.19 21.84 -22.15
N VAL A 874 4.75 22.43 -21.05
CA VAL A 874 3.71 23.49 -21.06
C VAL A 874 4.21 24.73 -21.79
N LEU A 875 5.42 25.22 -21.51
CA LEU A 875 5.98 26.38 -22.23
C LEU A 875 6.11 26.10 -23.72
N THR A 876 6.50 24.89 -24.11
CA THR A 876 6.55 24.49 -25.52
C THR A 876 5.17 24.52 -26.18
N LEU A 877 4.16 23.94 -25.53
CA LEU A 877 2.78 23.94 -26.05
C LEU A 877 2.22 25.36 -26.14
N LEU A 878 2.44 26.20 -25.12
CA LEU A 878 2.05 27.60 -25.11
C LEU A 878 2.75 28.38 -26.24
N MET A 879 4.03 28.12 -26.47
CA MET A 879 4.78 28.80 -27.53
C MET A 879 4.31 28.39 -28.94
N LEU A 880 3.98 27.13 -29.15
CA LEU A 880 3.42 26.62 -30.42
C LEU A 880 2.08 27.28 -30.72
N GLN A 881 1.23 27.48 -29.70
CA GLN A 881 -0.09 28.09 -29.83
C GLN A 881 0.00 29.62 -30.02
N LEU A 882 0.70 30.29 -29.12
CA LEU A 882 0.66 31.77 -29.03
C LEU A 882 1.73 32.44 -29.89
N ARG A 883 2.77 31.72 -30.30
CA ARG A 883 3.90 32.19 -31.12
C ARG A 883 4.49 33.52 -30.63
N SER A 884 4.52 33.72 -29.30
CA SER A 884 5.00 34.95 -28.66
C SER A 884 5.46 34.69 -27.24
N PHE A 885 6.72 35.00 -26.94
CA PHE A 885 7.27 34.89 -25.60
C PHE A 885 6.50 35.69 -24.55
N SER A 886 6.09 36.90 -24.92
CA SER A 886 5.36 37.79 -24.03
C SER A 886 4.00 37.26 -23.64
N ARG A 887 3.24 36.70 -24.58
CA ARG A 887 1.93 36.09 -24.33
C ARG A 887 2.06 34.76 -23.58
N MET A 888 3.06 33.96 -23.96
CA MET A 888 3.40 32.72 -23.27
C MET A 888 3.69 32.98 -21.79
N ALA A 889 4.57 33.95 -21.47
CA ALA A 889 4.91 34.32 -20.12
C ALA A 889 3.68 34.81 -19.31
N MET A 890 2.84 35.62 -19.94
CA MET A 890 1.62 36.14 -19.34
C MET A 890 0.63 35.03 -18.95
N VAL A 891 0.40 34.07 -19.85
CA VAL A 891 -0.48 32.93 -19.57
C VAL A 891 0.12 32.03 -18.49
N PHE A 892 1.41 31.76 -18.56
CA PHE A 892 2.11 30.94 -17.56
C PHE A 892 2.01 31.52 -16.14
N LEU A 893 2.11 32.85 -16.02
CA LEU A 893 1.99 33.57 -14.74
C LEU A 893 0.60 33.48 -14.11
N THR A 894 -0.43 33.06 -14.83
CA THR A 894 -1.78 32.89 -14.27
C THR A 894 -1.90 31.54 -13.49
N ALA A 895 -1.05 30.57 -13.79
CA ALA A 895 -1.15 29.23 -13.21
C ALA A 895 -1.12 29.18 -11.68
N PRO A 896 -0.19 29.91 -10.97
CA PRO A 896 -0.11 29.85 -9.51
C PRO A 896 -1.33 30.47 -8.81
N LEU A 897 -2.10 31.31 -9.48
CA LEU A 897 -3.22 32.02 -8.88
C LEU A 897 -4.37 31.09 -8.42
N GLY A 898 -4.43 29.89 -8.95
CA GLY A 898 -5.35 28.85 -8.48
C GLY A 898 -5.21 28.54 -7.00
N LEU A 899 -4.01 28.74 -6.44
CA LEU A 899 -3.75 28.50 -5.02
C LEU A 899 -4.65 29.34 -4.10
N ILE A 900 -5.13 30.50 -4.57
CA ILE A 900 -6.10 31.33 -3.81
C ILE A 900 -7.36 30.50 -3.48
N GLY A 901 -7.92 29.85 -4.49
CA GLY A 901 -9.13 29.02 -4.33
C GLY A 901 -8.85 27.72 -3.58
N VAL A 902 -7.73 27.08 -3.85
CA VAL A 902 -7.29 25.86 -3.16
C VAL A 902 -7.19 26.10 -1.66
N THR A 903 -6.46 27.13 -1.24
CA THR A 903 -6.27 27.46 0.18
C THR A 903 -7.60 27.77 0.85
N LEU A 904 -8.43 28.62 0.21
CA LEU A 904 -9.72 29.02 0.75
C LEU A 904 -10.66 27.83 0.98
N PHE A 905 -10.80 26.95 -0.02
CA PHE A 905 -11.73 25.82 0.06
C PHE A 905 -11.24 24.75 1.03
N LEU A 906 -9.94 24.45 1.06
CA LEU A 906 -9.39 23.52 2.03
C LEU A 906 -9.61 23.97 3.47
N LEU A 907 -9.46 25.27 3.75
CA LEU A 907 -9.74 25.86 5.07
C LEU A 907 -11.23 25.84 5.41
N VAL A 908 -12.10 26.26 4.48
CA VAL A 908 -13.56 26.34 4.71
C VAL A 908 -14.14 24.94 4.93
N PHE A 909 -13.74 23.96 4.11
CA PHE A 909 -14.23 22.58 4.22
C PHE A 909 -13.41 21.72 5.18
N ARG A 910 -12.41 22.31 5.85
CA ARG A 910 -11.51 21.64 6.82
C ARG A 910 -10.87 20.38 6.26
N GLN A 911 -10.51 20.42 4.99
CA GLN A 911 -9.83 19.31 4.32
C GLN A 911 -8.29 19.47 4.43
N PRO A 912 -7.55 18.39 4.69
CA PRO A 912 -6.11 18.47 4.75
C PRO A 912 -5.51 18.57 3.33
N PHE A 913 -4.36 19.23 3.24
CA PHE A 913 -3.54 19.21 2.03
C PHE A 913 -2.64 17.98 2.07
N GLY A 914 -3.10 16.93 1.42
CA GLY A 914 -2.38 15.67 1.30
C GLY A 914 -1.66 15.52 -0.02
N PHE A 915 -1.01 14.36 -0.20
CA PHE A 915 -0.37 13.99 -1.46
C PHE A 915 -1.34 14.10 -2.64
N VAL A 916 -2.56 13.59 -2.48
CA VAL A 916 -3.59 13.60 -3.53
C VAL A 916 -4.06 15.03 -3.84
N ALA A 917 -4.24 15.88 -2.84
CA ALA A 917 -4.58 17.29 -3.04
C ALA A 917 -3.47 18.07 -3.75
N MET A 918 -2.21 17.76 -3.48
CA MET A 918 -1.06 18.32 -4.20
C MET A 918 -1.13 17.99 -5.70
N LEU A 919 -1.41 16.73 -6.04
CA LEU A 919 -1.58 16.32 -7.43
C LEU A 919 -2.70 17.10 -8.13
N GLY A 920 -3.85 17.27 -7.45
CA GLY A 920 -4.95 18.07 -7.95
C GLY A 920 -4.58 19.54 -8.15
N THR A 921 -3.78 20.11 -7.27
CA THR A 921 -3.32 21.50 -7.37
C THR A 921 -2.38 21.73 -8.56
N ILE A 922 -1.49 20.77 -8.84
CA ILE A 922 -0.61 20.81 -10.03
C ILE A 922 -1.45 20.71 -11.32
N ALA A 923 -2.39 19.76 -11.35
CA ALA A 923 -3.29 19.58 -12.49
C ALA A 923 -4.17 20.82 -12.75
N LEU A 924 -4.64 21.45 -11.69
CA LEU A 924 -5.39 22.70 -11.75
C LEU A 924 -4.60 23.81 -12.48
N SER A 925 -3.29 23.88 -12.30
CA SER A 925 -2.45 24.84 -13.02
C SER A 925 -2.55 24.67 -14.55
N GLY A 926 -2.61 23.44 -15.02
CA GLY A 926 -2.84 23.12 -16.44
C GLY A 926 -4.21 23.59 -16.93
N MET A 927 -5.27 23.37 -16.12
CA MET A 927 -6.62 23.80 -16.44
C MET A 927 -6.76 25.33 -16.51
N ILE A 928 -6.10 26.05 -15.61
CA ILE A 928 -6.08 27.52 -15.60
C ILE A 928 -5.40 28.04 -16.87
N MET A 929 -4.25 27.48 -17.21
CA MET A 929 -3.50 27.90 -18.42
C MET A 929 -4.30 27.59 -19.70
N ARG A 930 -5.02 26.48 -19.75
CA ARG A 930 -5.93 26.16 -20.86
C ARG A 930 -6.97 27.26 -21.09
N ASN A 931 -7.68 27.67 -20.05
CA ASN A 931 -8.70 28.70 -20.15
C ASN A 931 -8.08 30.06 -20.53
N SER A 932 -6.91 30.37 -19.98
CA SER A 932 -6.16 31.61 -20.28
C SER A 932 -5.69 31.66 -21.73
N VAL A 933 -5.17 30.54 -22.26
CA VAL A 933 -4.72 30.43 -23.67
C VAL A 933 -5.89 30.66 -24.63
N ILE A 934 -7.05 30.04 -24.39
CA ILE A 934 -8.22 30.16 -25.24
C ILE A 934 -8.71 31.62 -25.29
N LEU A 935 -8.69 32.32 -24.17
CA LEU A 935 -9.10 33.72 -24.11
C LEU A 935 -8.08 34.62 -24.82
N VAL A 936 -6.79 34.42 -24.56
CA VAL A 936 -5.72 35.22 -25.23
C VAL A 936 -5.71 34.99 -26.73
N ASP A 937 -5.87 33.76 -27.20
CA ASP A 937 -5.98 33.44 -28.63
C ASP A 937 -7.18 34.11 -29.27
N GLN A 938 -8.33 34.15 -28.60
CA GLN A 938 -9.52 34.84 -29.07
C GLN A 938 -9.29 36.37 -29.21
N ILE A 939 -8.62 36.98 -28.22
CA ILE A 939 -8.28 38.40 -28.28
C ILE A 939 -7.41 38.69 -29.50
N GLU A 940 -6.44 37.85 -29.77
CA GLU A 940 -5.54 37.99 -30.91
C GLU A 940 -6.23 37.78 -32.26
N GLN A 941 -7.14 36.82 -32.34
CA GLN A 941 -7.96 36.60 -33.53
C GLN A 941 -8.82 37.83 -33.82
N ASP A 942 -9.41 38.44 -32.80
CA ASP A 942 -10.23 39.62 -32.93
C ASP A 942 -9.42 40.85 -33.36
N ILE A 943 -8.21 41.02 -32.82
CA ILE A 943 -7.29 42.09 -33.24
C ILE A 943 -6.88 41.86 -34.70
N LYS A 944 -6.56 40.64 -35.12
CA LYS A 944 -6.27 40.32 -36.53
C LYS A 944 -7.47 40.53 -37.46
N ALA A 945 -8.65 40.36 -36.97
CA ALA A 945 -9.91 40.65 -37.70
C ALA A 945 -10.19 42.15 -37.85
N GLY A 946 -9.37 43.06 -37.26
CA GLY A 946 -9.48 44.50 -37.41
C GLY A 946 -10.15 45.22 -36.26
N LEU A 947 -10.49 44.55 -35.16
CA LEU A 947 -11.05 45.22 -33.96
C LEU A 947 -9.94 45.98 -33.21
N ALA A 948 -10.27 47.17 -32.72
CA ALA A 948 -9.37 47.92 -31.86
C ALA A 948 -8.98 47.11 -30.62
N PRO A 949 -7.71 47.13 -30.18
CA PRO A 949 -7.23 46.26 -29.07
C PRO A 949 -8.06 46.38 -27.82
N TRP A 950 -8.55 47.55 -27.46
CA TRP A 950 -9.45 47.79 -26.31
C TRP A 950 -10.78 47.05 -26.46
N GLN A 951 -11.42 47.19 -27.62
CA GLN A 951 -12.69 46.49 -27.93
C GLN A 951 -12.47 44.99 -28.05
N ALA A 952 -11.37 44.55 -28.70
CA ALA A 952 -11.04 43.15 -28.84
C ALA A 952 -10.94 42.42 -27.46
N ILE A 953 -10.30 43.02 -26.46
CA ILE A 953 -10.21 42.49 -25.11
C ILE A 953 -11.59 42.30 -24.48
N ILE A 954 -12.45 43.30 -24.58
CA ILE A 954 -13.78 43.31 -23.97
C ILE A 954 -14.68 42.29 -24.67
N GLU A 955 -14.76 42.36 -26.00
CA GLU A 955 -15.66 41.51 -26.79
C GLU A 955 -15.23 40.03 -26.77
N ALA A 956 -13.93 39.73 -26.83
CA ALA A 956 -13.43 38.37 -26.67
C ALA A 956 -13.80 37.81 -25.30
N THR A 957 -13.66 38.59 -24.23
CA THR A 957 -14.03 38.17 -22.88
C THR A 957 -15.53 37.95 -22.75
N VAL A 958 -16.36 38.83 -23.29
CA VAL A 958 -17.84 38.69 -23.27
C VAL A 958 -18.27 37.44 -24.04
N ARG A 959 -17.71 37.19 -25.24
CA ARG A 959 -18.03 36.01 -26.04
C ARG A 959 -17.58 34.70 -25.39
N ARG A 960 -16.46 34.70 -24.68
CA ARG A 960 -15.90 33.51 -23.98
C ARG A 960 -16.46 33.36 -22.58
N PHE A 961 -17.23 34.33 -22.07
CA PHE A 961 -17.79 34.27 -20.72
C PHE A 961 -18.65 33.02 -20.52
N ARG A 962 -19.60 32.75 -21.40
CA ARG A 962 -20.53 31.63 -21.29
C ARG A 962 -19.82 30.28 -21.36
N PRO A 963 -18.98 29.99 -22.39
CA PRO A 963 -18.22 28.72 -22.43
C PRO A 963 -17.38 28.51 -21.18
N ILE A 964 -16.57 29.49 -20.78
CA ILE A 964 -15.64 29.37 -19.63
C ILE A 964 -16.41 29.13 -18.33
N VAL A 965 -17.50 29.82 -18.07
CA VAL A 965 -18.30 29.64 -16.86
C VAL A 965 -19.02 28.28 -16.86
N LEU A 966 -19.54 27.84 -18.00
CA LEU A 966 -20.26 26.57 -18.11
C LEU A 966 -19.35 25.38 -17.93
N THR A 967 -18.18 25.39 -18.54
CA THR A 967 -17.20 24.32 -18.39
C THR A 967 -16.69 24.25 -16.95
N ALA A 968 -16.39 25.38 -16.34
CA ALA A 968 -16.00 25.45 -14.94
C ALA A 968 -17.11 24.96 -14.01
N LEU A 969 -18.35 25.37 -14.24
CA LEU A 969 -19.50 24.93 -13.44
C LEU A 969 -19.76 23.44 -13.58
N ALA A 970 -19.69 22.89 -14.80
CA ALA A 970 -19.84 21.47 -15.07
C ALA A 970 -18.76 20.67 -14.33
N ALA A 971 -17.50 21.09 -14.40
CA ALA A 971 -16.39 20.45 -13.73
C ALA A 971 -16.52 20.50 -12.20
N VAL A 972 -16.88 21.68 -11.65
CA VAL A 972 -17.07 21.86 -10.19
C VAL A 972 -18.22 20.97 -9.69
N LEU A 973 -19.36 20.98 -10.37
CA LEU A 973 -20.52 20.19 -9.95
C LEU A 973 -20.28 18.69 -10.10
N ALA A 974 -19.57 18.27 -11.14
CA ALA A 974 -19.16 16.86 -11.32
C ALA A 974 -18.22 16.34 -10.21
N MET A 975 -17.47 17.24 -9.55
CA MET A 975 -16.59 16.90 -8.44
C MET A 975 -17.31 16.76 -7.10
N ILE A 976 -18.56 17.24 -6.98
CA ILE A 976 -19.32 17.15 -5.71
C ILE A 976 -19.48 15.70 -5.22
N PRO A 977 -19.89 14.71 -6.04
CA PRO A 977 -19.93 13.33 -5.59
C PRO A 977 -18.56 12.83 -5.13
N LEU A 978 -17.49 13.15 -5.88
CA LEU A 978 -16.12 12.75 -5.57
C LEU A 978 -15.59 13.39 -4.27
N SER A 979 -16.07 14.59 -3.90
CA SER A 979 -15.65 15.26 -2.66
C SER A 979 -16.05 14.51 -1.38
N ARG A 980 -16.99 13.55 -1.47
CA ARG A 980 -17.37 12.65 -0.38
C ARG A 980 -16.42 11.48 -0.21
N SER A 981 -15.60 11.17 -1.21
CA SER A 981 -14.62 10.09 -1.15
C SER A 981 -13.56 10.39 -0.10
N VAL A 982 -13.24 9.42 0.74
CA VAL A 982 -12.17 9.54 1.74
C VAL A 982 -10.83 9.81 1.07
N PHE A 983 -10.54 9.15 -0.05
CA PHE A 983 -9.26 9.26 -0.75
C PHE A 983 -9.19 10.51 -1.64
N PHE A 984 -10.19 10.74 -2.49
CA PHE A 984 -10.18 11.83 -3.48
C PHE A 984 -10.81 13.14 -2.97
N GLY A 985 -11.50 13.13 -1.83
CA GLY A 985 -12.20 14.31 -1.30
C GLY A 985 -11.34 15.56 -1.22
N PRO A 986 -10.16 15.51 -0.59
CA PRO A 986 -9.26 16.67 -0.51
C PRO A 986 -8.84 17.22 -1.88
N MET A 987 -8.61 16.34 -2.86
CA MET A 987 -8.28 16.73 -4.23
C MET A 987 -9.47 17.40 -4.92
N ALA A 988 -10.65 16.79 -4.82
CA ALA A 988 -11.86 17.34 -5.42
C ALA A 988 -12.18 18.74 -4.86
N VAL A 989 -12.09 18.93 -3.54
CA VAL A 989 -12.29 20.22 -2.88
C VAL A 989 -11.24 21.25 -3.34
N ALA A 990 -9.98 20.86 -3.44
CA ALA A 990 -8.90 21.72 -3.94
C ALA A 990 -9.16 22.17 -5.38
N ILE A 991 -9.54 21.25 -6.26
CA ILE A 991 -9.85 21.53 -7.68
C ILE A 991 -11.10 22.41 -7.78
N MET A 992 -12.18 22.10 -7.05
CA MET A 992 -13.41 22.92 -7.07
C MET A 992 -13.12 24.35 -6.66
N GLY A 993 -12.45 24.56 -5.54
CA GLY A 993 -12.13 25.91 -5.04
C GLY A 993 -11.20 26.64 -6.00
N GLY A 994 -10.15 25.99 -6.44
CA GLY A 994 -9.19 26.54 -7.37
C GLY A 994 -9.82 26.90 -8.72
N LEU A 995 -10.70 26.06 -9.26
CA LEU A 995 -11.35 26.29 -10.55
C LEU A 995 -12.37 27.43 -10.50
N ILE A 996 -13.14 27.55 -9.42
CA ILE A 996 -14.08 28.70 -9.23
C ILE A 996 -13.31 30.02 -9.23
N VAL A 997 -12.28 30.12 -8.40
CA VAL A 997 -11.46 31.34 -8.29
C VAL A 997 -10.71 31.61 -9.60
N ALA A 998 -10.12 30.57 -10.20
CA ALA A 998 -9.41 30.71 -11.47
C ALA A 998 -10.32 31.19 -12.61
N THR A 999 -11.57 30.72 -12.65
CA THR A 999 -12.56 31.17 -13.64
C THR A 999 -12.85 32.64 -13.48
N ALA A 1000 -13.06 33.11 -12.24
CA ALA A 1000 -13.23 34.53 -11.96
C ALA A 1000 -12.00 35.36 -12.37
N LEU A 1001 -10.79 34.85 -12.09
CA LEU A 1001 -9.53 35.52 -12.46
C LEU A 1001 -9.31 35.52 -13.97
N THR A 1002 -9.63 34.45 -14.68
CA THR A 1002 -9.52 34.40 -16.15
C THR A 1002 -10.44 35.43 -16.81
N LEU A 1003 -11.64 35.66 -16.27
CA LEU A 1003 -12.60 36.59 -16.84
C LEU A 1003 -12.37 38.05 -16.41
N LEU A 1004 -11.76 38.33 -15.26
CA LEU A 1004 -11.62 39.65 -14.71
C LEU A 1004 -10.17 40.14 -14.65
N PHE A 1005 -9.26 39.29 -14.19
CA PHE A 1005 -7.85 39.62 -14.02
C PHE A 1005 -7.07 39.51 -15.32
N LEU A 1006 -7.24 38.45 -16.13
CA LEU A 1006 -6.48 38.24 -17.35
C LEU A 1006 -6.71 39.35 -18.40
N PRO A 1007 -7.96 39.84 -18.65
CA PRO A 1007 -8.18 41.02 -19.52
C PRO A 1007 -7.46 42.26 -19.00
N ALA A 1008 -7.51 42.50 -17.68
CA ALA A 1008 -6.81 43.62 -17.07
C ALA A 1008 -5.27 43.47 -17.17
N LEU A 1009 -4.75 42.27 -16.96
CA LEU A 1009 -3.35 41.96 -17.13
C LEU A 1009 -2.89 42.15 -18.58
N TYR A 1010 -3.65 41.66 -19.57
CA TYR A 1010 -3.38 41.84 -20.99
C TYR A 1010 -3.28 43.32 -21.36
N ALA A 1011 -4.28 44.11 -20.93
CA ALA A 1011 -4.33 45.54 -21.16
C ALA A 1011 -3.15 46.29 -20.50
N ALA A 1012 -2.75 45.87 -19.30
CA ALA A 1012 -1.57 46.45 -18.62
C ALA A 1012 -0.25 46.06 -19.29
N TRP A 1013 -0.10 44.80 -19.65
CA TRP A 1013 1.11 44.24 -20.23
C TRP A 1013 1.46 44.85 -21.60
N PHE A 1014 0.46 44.94 -22.48
CA PHE A 1014 0.58 45.54 -23.80
C PHE A 1014 0.29 47.06 -23.86
N ARG A 1015 0.08 47.67 -22.68
CA ARG A 1015 -0.18 49.15 -22.55
C ARG A 1015 -1.31 49.66 -23.44
N VAL A 1016 -2.36 48.84 -23.61
CA VAL A 1016 -3.52 49.18 -24.41
C VAL A 1016 -4.20 50.41 -23.84
N LYS A 1017 -4.46 51.43 -24.71
CA LYS A 1017 -5.20 52.67 -24.35
C LYS A 1017 -6.64 52.58 -24.88
N LYS A 1018 -7.54 53.24 -24.21
CA LYS A 1018 -8.89 53.46 -24.75
C LYS A 1018 -8.81 54.47 -25.85
N ASP A 1019 -9.24 54.10 -27.08
CA ASP A 1019 -9.33 55.08 -28.16
C ASP A 1019 -10.35 56.09 -27.76
N VAL A 1020 -9.97 57.33 -27.67
CA VAL A 1020 -10.86 58.49 -27.50
C VAL A 1020 -11.40 58.82 -28.90
N LEU A 1021 -12.63 58.35 -29.19
CA LEU A 1021 -13.40 58.80 -30.29
C LEU A 1021 -13.87 60.26 -30.10
#